data_8cb8f6a035430e5a79073d274353e985
#
_entry.id   8cb8f6a035430e5a79073d274353e985
#
_cell.length_a   1.000
_cell.length_b   1.000
_cell.length_c   1.000
_cell.angle_alpha   90.00
_cell.angle_beta   90.00
_cell.angle_gamma   90.00
#
_symmetry.space_group_name_H-M   'P 1'
#
loop_
_entity.id
_entity.type
_entity.pdbx_description
1 polymer ?
#
loop_
_entity_poly.entity_id
_entity_poly.type
_entity_poly.pdbx_seq_one_letter_code
_entity_poly.pdbx_strand_id
1 'polypeptide(L)'
;MLKFYSKKTPMNFKIIILFILTAISSIQAQIAVKPALKSGPGIILGKIVDKNSKEPLPYVNIVVKDDAKIIDGGITTDQGNFVIKNLELKKYTVEIQFIGYKTIIRIVTLSNENKTVNLNTVSLQEDATQLSEVDIVKEQSIIEQKIDRKVINVGKDLLSAGATASEILNNIPSVSVDPQTNAVSLRGNSNVRILIDGKPSTIEASQLLQQIPATSIKQIELITNPSAKYNPEGMSGMINIILNKNSKIGFNGSVNSGVTIGITPKSNSSFDMNYRNGKINVYGNYGLNAGKYTNHGFVRVTEPNEENYQLFNSTNENISHLLKVGFDFYLNDTNTFSIYTTQNISNGIGHSRNSVDFQDPLKSDVLQLLDDEKGNHTQTYNFNYKKKFKKEGQNIEFEANYTTNEDTEDAAFSTPSTNYITNNGKNTLLNLDYVDPISKTAKLELGLETRIENTKNNFLLNNAYNSDFEYSRNIYSAYATYSKQWGKWSAQAGARLEKYNADALFKKVNETNATFKDDLFTVYPSGYLNYAPNDKNSFNLSVSKRVDRPSIGQVNPIREWSTPQVDSQGNPNLFPQFTNSVELNYTRKTKIGSLTTAFFYRNINDEITRTVIVSPTDPEKVILSYENLNDNNAFGFEISGNLDFTKWWSANVSADVYNKKAKGVVGGDYLEVDVTQFNTRFSNTFKPTKKLRLQLSSMYRGKDLGLQFLRQPMWKIDMGASYTILKGSGTITSRFNDVFNTMNFAFNGSKPRLANGQFNWESQTAYIGFNYRFGTGKNKALNRKQRDKNETQGSSGF
;
A
#
# COMPACT_ATOMS: atom_id res chain seq x y z
N MET A 1 39.51 10.40 -43.89
CA MET A 1 39.43 9.25 -44.76
C MET A 1 38.99 8.05 -43.92
N LEU A 2 38.04 7.28 -44.40
CA LEU A 2 37.36 6.08 -43.88
C LEU A 2 36.13 6.36 -42.97
N LYS A 3 35.00 6.43 -43.66
CA LYS A 3 33.63 6.22 -43.18
C LYS A 3 33.40 4.72 -42.99
N PHE A 4 32.99 4.31 -41.79
CA PHE A 4 32.33 3.03 -41.62
C PHE A 4 30.81 3.25 -41.44
N TYR A 5 30.07 2.87 -42.49
CA TYR A 5 28.60 2.70 -42.43
C TYR A 5 28.29 1.36 -41.78
N SER A 6 27.66 1.37 -40.61
CA SER A 6 27.02 0.20 -40.00
C SER A 6 25.54 0.16 -40.41
N LYS A 7 25.20 -0.78 -41.30
CA LYS A 7 23.83 -1.13 -41.63
C LYS A 7 23.15 -1.78 -40.43
N LYS A 8 22.16 -1.13 -39.85
CA LYS A 8 21.22 -1.73 -38.92
C LYS A 8 20.21 -2.58 -39.71
N THR A 9 20.27 -3.89 -39.52
CA THR A 9 19.21 -4.83 -39.96
C THR A 9 18.11 -4.83 -38.87
N PRO A 10 16.84 -4.66 -39.21
CA PRO A 10 15.75 -4.80 -38.26
C PRO A 10 15.57 -6.28 -37.90
N MET A 11 15.68 -6.58 -36.60
CA MET A 11 15.44 -7.90 -36.04
C MET A 11 13.95 -8.26 -36.18
N ASN A 12 13.65 -9.28 -37.02
CA ASN A 12 12.29 -9.70 -37.30
C ASN A 12 11.60 -10.30 -36.09
N PHE A 13 10.63 -9.60 -35.58
CA PHE A 13 9.78 -10.01 -34.45
C PHE A 13 9.01 -11.32 -34.66
N LYS A 14 8.91 -11.79 -35.92
CA LYS A 14 8.26 -13.06 -36.29
C LYS A 14 9.07 -14.31 -35.89
N ILE A 15 10.38 -14.19 -35.69
CA ILE A 15 11.24 -15.33 -35.32
C ILE A 15 11.12 -15.63 -33.81
N ILE A 16 10.86 -14.64 -32.97
CA ILE A 16 10.70 -14.83 -31.53
C ILE A 16 9.37 -15.53 -31.19
N ILE A 17 8.30 -15.23 -31.92
CA ILE A 17 7.01 -15.90 -31.78
C ILE A 17 7.06 -17.37 -32.21
N LEU A 18 7.87 -17.70 -33.23
CA LEU A 18 8.03 -19.08 -33.72
C LEU A 18 8.81 -19.94 -32.71
N PHE A 19 9.81 -19.41 -32.01
CA PHE A 19 10.54 -20.13 -30.95
C PHE A 19 9.72 -20.40 -29.70
N ILE A 20 8.74 -19.55 -29.37
CA ILE A 20 7.82 -19.77 -28.24
C ILE A 20 6.77 -20.84 -28.57
N LEU A 21 6.35 -20.96 -29.83
CA LEU A 21 5.36 -21.94 -30.26
C LEU A 21 5.94 -23.37 -30.43
N THR A 22 7.22 -23.52 -30.75
CA THR A 22 7.87 -24.84 -30.91
C THR A 22 8.31 -25.46 -29.55
N ALA A 23 8.43 -24.69 -28.47
CA ALA A 23 8.75 -25.21 -27.14
C ALA A 23 7.55 -25.84 -26.39
N ILE A 24 6.34 -25.74 -26.94
CA ILE A 24 5.10 -26.26 -26.32
C ILE A 24 4.75 -27.69 -26.73
N SER A 25 5.44 -28.26 -27.78
CA SER A 25 5.05 -29.54 -28.40
C SER A 25 5.82 -30.78 -27.93
N SER A 26 6.69 -30.72 -26.93
CA SER A 26 7.55 -31.85 -26.56
C SER A 26 7.40 -32.30 -25.09
N ILE A 27 6.19 -32.37 -24.53
CA ILE A 27 5.95 -33.05 -23.26
C ILE A 27 4.74 -33.96 -23.39
N GLN A 28 5.00 -35.18 -23.92
CA GLN A 28 4.12 -36.32 -23.67
C GLN A 28 4.89 -37.46 -23.01
N ALA A 29 4.22 -38.02 -22.00
CA ALA A 29 4.41 -39.33 -21.40
C ALA A 29 5.41 -39.48 -20.24
N GLN A 30 4.93 -39.36 -19.03
CA GLN A 30 5.24 -40.34 -17.98
C GLN A 30 3.96 -40.80 -17.30
N ILE A 31 3.68 -42.08 -17.40
CA ILE A 31 2.53 -42.77 -16.81
C ILE A 31 2.77 -42.86 -15.31
N ALA A 32 1.98 -42.14 -14.50
CA ALA A 32 1.95 -42.31 -13.06
C ALA A 32 1.14 -43.56 -12.72
N VAL A 33 1.77 -44.51 -12.06
CA VAL A 33 1.13 -45.69 -11.47
C VAL A 33 0.12 -45.24 -10.42
N LYS A 34 -1.16 -45.46 -10.65
CA LYS A 34 -2.21 -45.31 -9.67
C LYS A 34 -2.03 -46.33 -8.53
N PRO A 35 -2.17 -45.95 -7.24
CA PRO A 35 -2.31 -46.94 -6.17
C PRO A 35 -3.57 -47.77 -6.43
N ALA A 36 -3.46 -49.09 -6.20
CA ALA A 36 -4.53 -50.02 -6.40
C ALA A 36 -5.79 -49.62 -5.61
N LEU A 37 -6.89 -49.34 -6.35
CA LEU A 37 -8.20 -49.13 -5.79
C LEU A 37 -8.66 -50.45 -5.17
N LYS A 38 -8.89 -50.50 -3.85
CA LYS A 38 -9.66 -51.54 -3.19
C LYS A 38 -11.09 -51.38 -3.73
N SER A 39 -11.52 -52.33 -4.56
CA SER A 39 -12.84 -52.35 -5.13
C SER A 39 -13.76 -53.32 -4.41
N GLY A 40 -14.67 -52.77 -3.60
CA GLY A 40 -15.79 -53.51 -3.07
C GLY A 40 -17.07 -53.17 -3.82
N PRO A 41 -18.10 -54.06 -3.80
CA PRO A 41 -19.38 -53.82 -4.49
C PRO A 41 -20.32 -52.90 -3.69
N GLY A 42 -19.92 -52.41 -2.53
CA GLY A 42 -20.78 -51.71 -1.61
C GLY A 42 -20.96 -50.21 -1.96
N ILE A 43 -22.20 -49.70 -1.81
CA ILE A 43 -22.60 -48.34 -2.06
C ILE A 43 -23.42 -47.81 -0.89
N ILE A 44 -23.11 -46.60 -0.43
CA ILE A 44 -23.93 -45.84 0.54
C ILE A 44 -24.34 -44.53 -0.14
N LEU A 45 -25.63 -44.23 -0.13
CA LEU A 45 -26.18 -43.01 -0.71
C LEU A 45 -27.24 -42.40 0.17
N GLY A 46 -27.60 -41.14 -0.09
CA GLY A 46 -28.62 -40.43 0.66
C GLY A 46 -28.75 -38.97 0.26
N LYS A 47 -29.68 -38.26 0.90
CA LYS A 47 -29.90 -36.83 0.73
C LYS A 47 -29.86 -36.12 2.09
N ILE A 48 -29.19 -34.99 2.16
CA ILE A 48 -29.06 -34.19 3.39
C ILE A 48 -29.86 -32.91 3.21
N VAL A 49 -30.70 -32.59 4.20
CA VAL A 49 -31.54 -31.38 4.22
C VAL A 49 -31.42 -30.68 5.58
N ASP A 50 -31.69 -29.40 5.63
CA ASP A 50 -31.92 -28.69 6.88
C ASP A 50 -33.22 -29.14 7.57
N LYS A 51 -33.18 -29.29 8.89
CA LYS A 51 -34.31 -29.77 9.67
C LYS A 51 -35.47 -28.78 9.68
N ASN A 52 -35.18 -27.46 9.67
CA ASN A 52 -36.17 -26.39 9.80
C ASN A 52 -36.73 -25.97 8.44
N SER A 53 -35.85 -25.60 7.51
CA SER A 53 -36.24 -25.10 6.18
C SER A 53 -36.61 -26.20 5.19
N LYS A 54 -36.20 -27.47 5.46
CA LYS A 54 -36.28 -28.60 4.52
C LYS A 54 -35.51 -28.43 3.21
N GLU A 55 -34.72 -27.35 3.08
CA GLU A 55 -33.88 -27.12 1.92
C GLU A 55 -32.71 -28.11 1.87
N PRO A 56 -32.24 -28.51 0.68
CA PRO A 56 -31.07 -29.36 0.54
C PRO A 56 -29.83 -28.65 1.00
N LEU A 57 -28.98 -29.36 1.77
CA LEU A 57 -27.69 -28.82 2.24
C LEU A 57 -26.55 -29.30 1.33
N PRO A 58 -25.97 -28.42 0.53
CA PRO A 58 -24.82 -28.72 -0.30
C PRO A 58 -23.53 -28.77 0.52
N TYR A 59 -22.55 -29.51 0.02
CA TYR A 59 -21.21 -29.61 0.58
C TYR A 59 -21.12 -30.09 2.04
N VAL A 60 -22.10 -30.86 2.51
CA VAL A 60 -22.05 -31.58 3.78
C VAL A 60 -21.00 -32.69 3.68
N ASN A 61 -20.10 -32.75 4.64
CA ASN A 61 -19.04 -33.74 4.68
C ASN A 61 -19.58 -35.10 5.19
N ILE A 62 -19.43 -36.15 4.39
CA ILE A 62 -19.79 -37.53 4.72
C ILE A 62 -18.49 -38.31 4.91
N VAL A 63 -18.27 -38.85 6.09
CA VAL A 63 -17.08 -39.62 6.44
C VAL A 63 -17.48 -41.06 6.77
N VAL A 64 -16.89 -42.04 6.07
CA VAL A 64 -17.11 -43.47 6.30
C VAL A 64 -15.94 -44.04 7.07
N LYS A 65 -16.22 -44.58 8.25
CA LYS A 65 -15.21 -45.13 9.15
C LYS A 65 -15.41 -46.63 9.38
N ASP A 66 -14.32 -47.33 9.51
CA ASP A 66 -14.24 -48.68 10.05
C ASP A 66 -13.58 -48.55 11.42
N ASP A 67 -14.33 -48.71 12.50
CA ASP A 67 -13.97 -48.30 13.86
C ASP A 67 -13.49 -46.86 13.92
N ALA A 68 -12.25 -46.60 14.26
CA ALA A 68 -11.66 -45.28 14.32
C ALA A 68 -10.96 -44.85 13.02
N LYS A 69 -10.82 -45.72 12.01
CA LYS A 69 -10.11 -45.44 10.78
C LYS A 69 -11.04 -44.95 9.68
N ILE A 70 -10.69 -43.82 9.09
CA ILE A 70 -11.38 -43.28 7.90
C ILE A 70 -11.04 -44.15 6.69
N ILE A 71 -12.06 -44.73 6.05
CA ILE A 71 -11.96 -45.62 4.89
C ILE A 71 -12.22 -44.83 3.61
N ASP A 72 -13.29 -44.01 3.60
CA ASP A 72 -13.67 -43.22 2.44
C ASP A 72 -14.56 -42.05 2.90
N GLY A 73 -14.92 -41.14 1.99
CA GLY A 73 -15.80 -40.03 2.26
C GLY A 73 -16.17 -39.25 1.01
N GLY A 74 -17.05 -38.29 1.16
CA GLY A 74 -17.51 -37.45 0.08
C GLY A 74 -18.22 -36.22 0.62
N ILE A 75 -18.70 -35.38 -0.30
CA ILE A 75 -19.51 -34.21 0.02
C ILE A 75 -20.84 -34.29 -0.73
N THR A 76 -21.89 -33.67 -0.19
CA THR A 76 -23.16 -33.56 -0.87
C THR A 76 -23.07 -32.60 -2.07
N THR A 77 -23.86 -32.92 -3.13
CA THR A 77 -24.06 -32.05 -4.29
C THR A 77 -24.87 -30.81 -3.93
N ASP A 78 -25.05 -29.88 -4.87
CA ASP A 78 -25.90 -28.66 -4.70
C ASP A 78 -27.34 -29.00 -4.31
N GLN A 79 -27.81 -30.21 -4.66
CA GLN A 79 -29.16 -30.74 -4.33
C GLN A 79 -29.17 -31.56 -3.03
N GLY A 80 -28.05 -31.55 -2.28
CA GLY A 80 -27.93 -32.28 -1.01
C GLY A 80 -27.68 -33.79 -1.15
N ASN A 81 -27.52 -34.35 -2.34
CA ASN A 81 -27.33 -35.77 -2.56
C ASN A 81 -25.84 -36.18 -2.40
N PHE A 82 -25.61 -37.37 -1.88
CA PHE A 82 -24.26 -37.97 -1.83
C PHE A 82 -24.31 -39.44 -2.22
N VAL A 83 -23.18 -39.93 -2.75
CA VAL A 83 -22.97 -41.34 -3.09
C VAL A 83 -21.49 -41.69 -2.79
N ILE A 84 -21.28 -42.67 -1.90
CA ILE A 84 -19.97 -43.27 -1.60
C ILE A 84 -19.98 -44.68 -2.21
N LYS A 85 -19.01 -44.99 -3.07
CA LYS A 85 -18.91 -46.23 -3.83
C LYS A 85 -17.66 -47.02 -3.47
N ASN A 86 -17.58 -48.27 -3.98
CA ASN A 86 -16.39 -49.15 -3.87
C ASN A 86 -16.06 -49.54 -2.43
N LEU A 87 -17.07 -49.68 -1.54
CA LEU A 87 -16.87 -50.13 -0.18
C LEU A 87 -16.92 -51.66 -0.08
N GLU A 88 -16.11 -52.21 0.81
CA GLU A 88 -16.17 -53.63 1.16
C GLU A 88 -17.51 -53.98 1.88
N LEU A 89 -17.93 -55.21 1.80
CA LEU A 89 -19.16 -55.65 2.47
C LEU A 89 -18.91 -55.93 3.95
N LYS A 90 -19.11 -54.92 4.80
CA LYS A 90 -18.94 -54.94 6.25
C LYS A 90 -19.73 -53.86 6.94
N LYS A 91 -19.60 -53.75 8.24
CA LYS A 91 -20.18 -52.70 9.07
C LYS A 91 -19.35 -51.43 9.02
N TYR A 92 -20.00 -50.28 8.84
CA TYR A 92 -19.35 -48.97 8.83
C TYR A 92 -20.06 -47.98 9.75
N THR A 93 -19.30 -47.03 10.27
CA THR A 93 -19.80 -45.80 10.91
C THR A 93 -19.79 -44.67 9.89
N VAL A 94 -20.94 -44.11 9.56
CA VAL A 94 -21.08 -42.96 8.66
C VAL A 94 -21.30 -41.73 9.51
N GLU A 95 -20.36 -40.80 9.49
CA GLU A 95 -20.49 -39.50 10.14
C GLU A 95 -20.85 -38.43 9.12
N ILE A 96 -21.92 -37.69 9.41
CA ILE A 96 -22.42 -36.59 8.58
C ILE A 96 -22.18 -35.31 9.34
N GLN A 97 -21.24 -34.49 8.80
CA GLN A 97 -20.72 -33.32 9.49
C GLN A 97 -20.92 -32.08 8.63
N PHE A 98 -21.51 -31.05 9.21
CA PHE A 98 -21.62 -29.75 8.56
C PHE A 98 -21.44 -28.63 9.58
N ILE A 99 -20.68 -27.59 9.18
CA ILE A 99 -20.37 -26.47 10.08
C ILE A 99 -21.65 -25.76 10.49
N GLY A 100 -21.88 -25.62 11.80
CA GLY A 100 -23.09 -25.02 12.37
C GLY A 100 -24.26 -25.99 12.57
N TYR A 101 -24.03 -27.29 12.37
CA TYR A 101 -25.05 -28.34 12.58
C TYR A 101 -24.53 -29.43 13.50
N LYS A 102 -25.40 -30.08 14.23
CA LYS A 102 -25.07 -31.26 15.05
C LYS A 102 -24.64 -32.40 14.16
N THR A 103 -23.47 -32.98 14.42
CA THR A 103 -22.97 -34.17 13.73
C THR A 103 -23.95 -35.33 13.92
N ILE A 104 -24.31 -35.99 12.85
CA ILE A 104 -25.13 -37.21 12.89
C ILE A 104 -24.27 -38.41 12.59
N ILE A 105 -24.35 -39.44 13.44
CA ILE A 105 -23.67 -40.72 13.25
C ILE A 105 -24.72 -41.78 12.88
N ARG A 106 -24.45 -42.58 11.84
CA ARG A 106 -25.24 -43.71 11.40
C ARG A 106 -24.35 -44.95 11.27
N ILE A 107 -24.83 -46.06 11.79
CA ILE A 107 -24.19 -47.35 11.59
C ILE A 107 -24.85 -48.01 10.37
N VAL A 108 -24.04 -48.42 9.40
CA VAL A 108 -24.48 -49.03 8.14
C VAL A 108 -23.78 -50.36 7.98
N THR A 109 -24.56 -51.42 7.65
CA THR A 109 -24.02 -52.74 7.34
C THR A 109 -24.25 -53.05 5.88
N LEU A 110 -23.19 -53.24 5.12
CA LEU A 110 -23.19 -53.72 3.76
C LEU A 110 -22.98 -55.27 3.77
N SER A 111 -23.84 -56.00 3.08
CA SER A 111 -23.81 -57.48 2.97
C SER A 111 -24.05 -57.94 1.54
N ASN A 112 -23.87 -59.24 1.29
CA ASN A 112 -24.15 -59.79 -0.05
C ASN A 112 -25.63 -59.65 -0.47
N GLU A 113 -26.53 -59.59 0.48
CA GLU A 113 -27.95 -59.40 0.27
C GLU A 113 -28.29 -57.92 0.13
N ASN A 114 -27.48 -57.02 0.73
CA ASN A 114 -27.73 -55.57 0.72
C ASN A 114 -26.43 -54.83 0.41
N LYS A 115 -26.07 -54.82 -0.89
CA LYS A 115 -24.87 -54.11 -1.40
C LYS A 115 -25.03 -52.63 -1.47
N THR A 116 -26.27 -52.10 -1.48
CA THR A 116 -26.56 -50.68 -1.57
C THR A 116 -27.46 -50.27 -0.43
N VAL A 117 -26.92 -49.37 0.45
CA VAL A 117 -27.74 -48.81 1.53
C VAL A 117 -28.06 -47.36 1.25
N ASN A 118 -29.38 -47.06 1.18
CA ASN A 118 -29.90 -45.71 1.05
C ASN A 118 -30.27 -45.17 2.44
N LEU A 119 -29.58 -44.12 2.90
CA LEU A 119 -29.92 -43.44 4.15
C LEU A 119 -31.15 -42.55 4.05
N ASN A 120 -31.79 -42.53 2.88
CA ASN A 120 -32.95 -41.66 2.57
C ASN A 120 -32.63 -40.18 2.84
N THR A 121 -33.57 -39.39 3.29
CA THR A 121 -33.39 -37.99 3.62
C THR A 121 -32.96 -37.88 5.11
N VAL A 122 -31.73 -37.41 5.35
CA VAL A 122 -31.23 -37.13 6.69
C VAL A 122 -31.32 -35.63 6.95
N SER A 123 -32.09 -35.27 8.00
CA SER A 123 -32.26 -33.85 8.38
C SER A 123 -31.23 -33.46 9.45
N LEU A 124 -30.37 -32.50 9.11
CA LEU A 124 -29.41 -31.90 10.07
C LEU A 124 -30.09 -30.78 10.87
N GLN A 125 -29.87 -30.78 12.17
CA GLN A 125 -30.32 -29.74 13.08
C GLN A 125 -29.22 -28.74 13.35
N GLU A 126 -29.51 -27.45 13.23
CA GLU A 126 -28.58 -26.40 13.62
C GLU A 126 -28.14 -26.57 15.09
N ASP A 127 -26.86 -26.45 15.34
CA ASP A 127 -26.29 -26.48 16.70
C ASP A 127 -26.12 -25.06 17.24
N ALA A 128 -27.15 -24.60 17.95
CA ALA A 128 -27.11 -23.26 18.58
C ALA A 128 -26.01 -23.11 19.65
N THR A 129 -25.45 -24.21 20.14
CA THR A 129 -24.36 -24.18 21.12
C THR A 129 -22.98 -23.95 20.48
N GLN A 130 -22.79 -24.32 19.21
CA GLN A 130 -21.55 -23.96 18.47
C GLN A 130 -21.50 -22.49 18.04
N LEU A 131 -22.59 -21.75 18.12
CA LEU A 131 -22.61 -20.28 17.92
C LEU A 131 -22.00 -19.51 19.10
N SER A 132 -21.68 -20.17 20.20
CA SER A 132 -20.95 -19.62 21.34
C SER A 132 -19.47 -20.05 21.36
N GLU A 133 -18.98 -20.77 20.38
CA GLU A 133 -17.55 -20.94 20.19
C GLU A 133 -16.99 -19.57 19.88
N VAL A 134 -16.37 -18.98 20.91
CA VAL A 134 -15.53 -17.80 20.79
C VAL A 134 -14.57 -18.14 19.68
N ASP A 135 -14.83 -17.55 18.49
CA ASP A 135 -13.81 -17.44 17.48
C ASP A 135 -12.66 -16.73 18.21
N ILE A 136 -11.67 -17.52 18.68
CA ILE A 136 -10.39 -17.01 19.12
C ILE A 136 -9.75 -16.56 17.80
N VAL A 137 -10.30 -15.51 17.21
CA VAL A 137 -9.59 -14.67 16.27
C VAL A 137 -8.41 -14.19 17.12
N LYS A 138 -7.28 -14.86 16.97
CA LYS A 138 -6.02 -14.38 17.53
C LYS A 138 -5.92 -12.93 17.15
N GLU A 139 -6.09 -12.05 18.12
CA GLU A 139 -6.20 -10.62 17.87
C GLU A 139 -4.92 -10.21 17.16
N GLN A 140 -5.04 -9.80 15.89
CA GLN A 140 -3.88 -9.40 15.11
C GLN A 140 -3.28 -8.16 15.78
N SER A 141 -1.98 -8.13 15.94
CA SER A 141 -1.25 -6.99 16.43
C SER A 141 -1.46 -5.78 15.53
N ILE A 142 -1.41 -4.57 16.08
CA ILE A 142 -1.46 -3.32 15.30
C ILE A 142 -0.34 -3.33 14.26
N ILE A 143 0.87 -3.80 14.63
CA ILE A 143 2.01 -3.94 13.75
C ILE A 143 2.43 -5.42 13.72
N GLU A 144 2.54 -5.99 12.52
CA GLU A 144 3.04 -7.35 12.30
C GLU A 144 4.29 -7.31 11.43
N GLN A 145 5.37 -7.96 11.85
CA GLN A 145 6.54 -8.18 11.01
C GLN A 145 6.35 -9.44 10.18
N LYS A 146 6.40 -9.30 8.85
CA LYS A 146 6.49 -10.39 7.87
C LYS A 146 7.95 -10.53 7.41
N ILE A 147 8.25 -11.55 6.60
CA ILE A 147 9.62 -11.82 6.12
C ILE A 147 10.16 -10.65 5.28
N ASP A 148 9.31 -10.03 4.48
CA ASP A 148 9.63 -9.03 3.48
C ASP A 148 9.03 -7.65 3.78
N ARG A 149 8.14 -7.54 4.77
CA ARG A 149 7.41 -6.30 5.06
C ARG A 149 6.96 -6.17 6.51
N LYS A 150 6.68 -4.95 6.90
CA LYS A 150 5.98 -4.60 8.14
C LYS A 150 4.53 -4.27 7.80
N VAL A 151 3.56 -4.93 8.42
CA VAL A 151 2.11 -4.73 8.19
C VAL A 151 1.52 -3.97 9.36
N ILE A 152 0.87 -2.84 9.08
CA ILE A 152 0.15 -2.02 10.06
C ILE A 152 -1.34 -2.22 9.83
N ASN A 153 -2.04 -2.80 10.82
CA ASN A 153 -3.47 -3.09 10.80
C ASN A 153 -4.27 -1.86 11.23
N VAL A 154 -4.65 -0.99 10.29
CA VAL A 154 -5.29 0.31 10.54
C VAL A 154 -6.57 0.19 11.35
N GLY A 155 -7.44 -0.76 11.04
CA GLY A 155 -8.70 -0.98 11.77
C GLY A 155 -8.54 -1.48 13.21
N LYS A 156 -7.32 -1.74 13.67
CA LYS A 156 -6.99 -2.11 15.05
C LYS A 156 -6.38 -0.96 15.84
N ASP A 157 -5.90 0.07 15.17
CA ASP A 157 -5.38 1.29 15.78
C ASP A 157 -6.53 2.29 15.98
N LEU A 158 -6.89 2.58 17.23
CA LEU A 158 -7.95 3.53 17.56
C LEU A 158 -7.60 4.96 17.14
N LEU A 159 -6.32 5.28 17.09
CA LEU A 159 -5.83 6.59 16.69
C LEU A 159 -5.94 6.82 15.17
N SER A 160 -6.22 5.78 14.41
CA SER A 160 -6.52 5.89 12.98
C SER A 160 -7.99 6.26 12.70
N ALA A 161 -8.86 6.23 13.70
CA ALA A 161 -10.27 6.55 13.50
C ALA A 161 -10.43 8.04 13.13
N GLY A 162 -11.12 8.31 12.01
CA GLY A 162 -11.33 9.67 11.53
C GLY A 162 -10.14 10.34 10.84
N ALA A 163 -9.02 9.63 10.69
CA ALA A 163 -7.83 10.15 10.04
C ALA A 163 -7.88 9.97 8.50
N THR A 164 -7.04 10.70 7.79
CA THR A 164 -6.67 10.42 6.41
C THR A 164 -5.50 9.43 6.35
N ALA A 165 -5.20 8.89 5.17
CA ALA A 165 -4.02 8.05 4.99
C ALA A 165 -2.73 8.80 5.37
N SER A 166 -2.63 10.08 5.05
CA SER A 166 -1.50 10.96 5.41
C SER A 166 -1.29 11.00 6.93
N GLU A 167 -2.34 11.26 7.69
CA GLU A 167 -2.28 11.30 9.17
C GLU A 167 -1.89 9.94 9.76
N ILE A 168 -2.38 8.84 9.19
CA ILE A 168 -1.99 7.49 9.63
C ILE A 168 -0.51 7.26 9.37
N LEU A 169 -0.02 7.58 8.17
CA LEU A 169 1.38 7.39 7.81
C LEU A 169 2.30 8.20 8.73
N ASN A 170 1.89 9.42 9.08
CA ASN A 170 2.61 10.23 10.04
C ASN A 170 2.71 9.59 11.44
N ASN A 171 1.81 8.68 11.76
CA ASN A 171 1.82 7.92 13.00
C ASN A 171 2.59 6.59 12.90
N ILE A 172 3.15 6.23 11.73
CA ILE A 172 3.89 4.97 11.55
C ILE A 172 5.38 5.20 11.86
N PRO A 173 6.02 4.28 12.61
CA PRO A 173 7.46 4.34 12.86
C PRO A 173 8.27 4.39 11.57
N SER A 174 9.35 5.15 11.57
CA SER A 174 10.26 5.33 10.44
C SER A 174 9.64 6.02 9.21
N VAL A 175 8.36 6.38 9.25
CA VAL A 175 7.67 7.16 8.22
C VAL A 175 7.48 8.58 8.73
N SER A 176 7.72 9.56 7.88
CA SER A 176 7.37 10.94 8.17
C SER A 176 6.63 11.56 6.99
N VAL A 177 5.66 12.39 7.29
CA VAL A 177 4.95 13.19 6.30
C VAL A 177 5.27 14.65 6.58
N ASP A 178 5.79 15.34 5.59
CA ASP A 178 6.07 16.76 5.67
C ASP A 178 4.73 17.52 5.73
N PRO A 179 4.51 18.36 6.74
CA PRO A 179 3.21 19.01 6.91
C PRO A 179 2.94 20.14 5.91
N GLN A 180 3.94 20.64 5.22
CA GLN A 180 3.79 21.68 4.20
C GLN A 180 3.53 21.09 2.81
N THR A 181 4.33 20.07 2.44
CA THR A 181 4.29 19.49 1.11
C THR A 181 3.52 18.19 1.06
N ASN A 182 3.16 17.61 2.23
CA ASN A 182 2.64 16.26 2.38
C ASN A 182 3.54 15.15 1.76
N ALA A 183 4.80 15.48 1.49
CA ALA A 183 5.78 14.54 1.00
C ALA A 183 6.05 13.47 2.07
N VAL A 184 5.99 12.21 1.66
CA VAL A 184 6.23 11.08 2.56
C VAL A 184 7.69 10.70 2.50
N SER A 185 8.30 10.50 3.65
CA SER A 185 9.65 9.94 3.76
C SER A 185 9.67 8.68 4.62
N LEU A 186 10.55 7.76 4.29
CA LEU A 186 10.80 6.53 5.03
C LEU A 186 12.27 6.48 5.42
N ARG A 187 12.55 6.42 6.74
CA ARG A 187 13.92 6.46 7.27
C ARG A 187 14.71 7.68 6.75
N GLY A 188 14.07 8.84 6.74
CA GLY A 188 14.67 10.11 6.35
C GLY A 188 14.87 10.36 4.84
N ASN A 189 14.36 9.46 3.98
CA ASN A 189 14.42 9.67 2.52
C ASN A 189 12.98 9.82 1.97
N SER A 190 12.74 10.87 1.19
CA SER A 190 11.42 11.23 0.65
C SER A 190 11.03 10.40 -0.58
N ASN A 191 11.94 9.64 -1.17
CA ASN A 191 11.67 8.87 -2.38
C ASN A 191 11.01 7.54 -2.03
N VAL A 192 9.74 7.59 -1.62
CA VAL A 192 8.91 6.46 -1.22
C VAL A 192 7.82 6.23 -2.26
N ARG A 193 7.71 5.01 -2.76
CA ARG A 193 6.62 4.67 -3.70
C ARG A 193 5.35 4.34 -2.96
N ILE A 194 4.27 5.04 -3.28
CA ILE A 194 2.93 4.72 -2.73
C ILE A 194 2.18 3.81 -3.70
N LEU A 195 1.63 2.73 -3.16
CA LEU A 195 0.80 1.77 -3.88
C LEU A 195 -0.60 1.73 -3.26
N ILE A 196 -1.61 1.55 -4.08
CA ILE A 196 -2.98 1.24 -3.64
C ILE A 196 -3.32 -0.17 -4.10
N ASP A 197 -3.61 -1.06 -3.15
CA ASP A 197 -3.87 -2.49 -3.44
C ASP A 197 -2.76 -3.15 -4.28
N GLY A 198 -1.49 -2.77 -4.04
CA GLY A 198 -0.32 -3.27 -4.75
C GLY A 198 -0.03 -2.58 -6.10
N LYS A 199 -0.74 -1.51 -6.46
CA LYS A 199 -0.61 -0.81 -7.74
C LYS A 199 -0.09 0.60 -7.55
N PRO A 200 0.85 1.06 -8.39
CA PRO A 200 1.31 2.43 -8.35
C PRO A 200 0.15 3.40 -8.66
N SER A 201 0.10 4.50 -7.91
CA SER A 201 -0.80 5.60 -8.21
C SER A 201 -0.18 6.52 -9.25
N THR A 202 -1.01 7.13 -10.09
CA THR A 202 -0.63 8.22 -10.99
C THR A 202 -0.82 9.59 -10.35
N ILE A 203 -1.61 9.65 -9.27
CA ILE A 203 -1.76 10.85 -8.46
C ILE A 203 -0.51 10.99 -7.61
N GLU A 204 -0.04 12.20 -7.43
CA GLU A 204 1.06 12.47 -6.53
C GLU A 204 0.75 11.96 -5.11
N ALA A 205 1.75 11.38 -4.46
CA ALA A 205 1.55 10.73 -3.15
C ALA A 205 0.99 11.69 -2.09
N SER A 206 1.45 12.94 -2.10
CA SER A 206 1.00 14.01 -1.22
C SER A 206 -0.50 14.27 -1.31
N GLN A 207 -1.01 14.36 -2.52
CA GLN A 207 -2.41 14.62 -2.81
C GLN A 207 -3.28 13.38 -2.54
N LEU A 208 -2.84 12.22 -3.04
CA LEU A 208 -3.56 10.94 -2.86
C LEU A 208 -3.81 10.60 -1.40
N LEU A 209 -2.80 10.79 -0.55
CA LEU A 209 -2.86 10.39 0.85
C LEU A 209 -3.82 11.24 1.69
N GLN A 210 -4.07 12.47 1.30
CA GLN A 210 -5.09 13.32 1.91
C GLN A 210 -6.51 12.88 1.57
N GLN A 211 -6.70 12.28 0.39
CA GLN A 211 -8.01 11.93 -0.14
C GLN A 211 -8.54 10.58 0.38
N ILE A 212 -7.67 9.69 0.87
CA ILE A 212 -8.07 8.35 1.33
C ILE A 212 -8.46 8.39 2.81
N PRO A 213 -9.74 8.18 3.16
CA PRO A 213 -10.15 8.07 4.56
C PRO A 213 -9.56 6.82 5.23
N ALA A 214 -9.14 6.93 6.47
CA ALA A 214 -8.66 5.79 7.27
C ALA A 214 -9.65 4.63 7.32
N THR A 215 -10.93 4.93 7.35
CA THR A 215 -12.02 3.95 7.40
C THR A 215 -12.08 3.06 6.15
N SER A 216 -11.58 3.54 5.01
CA SER A 216 -11.44 2.75 3.78
C SER A 216 -10.20 1.86 3.77
N ILE A 217 -9.27 2.04 4.72
CA ILE A 217 -8.00 1.32 4.75
C ILE A 217 -8.11 0.10 5.67
N LYS A 218 -7.75 -1.06 5.14
CA LYS A 218 -7.63 -2.30 5.93
C LYS A 218 -6.30 -2.36 6.66
N GLN A 219 -5.21 -2.17 5.92
CA GLN A 219 -3.85 -2.24 6.41
C GLN A 219 -2.91 -1.42 5.52
N ILE A 220 -1.77 -1.05 6.10
CA ILE A 220 -0.65 -0.44 5.39
C ILE A 220 0.54 -1.38 5.48
N GLU A 221 1.22 -1.60 4.37
CA GLU A 221 2.39 -2.47 4.29
C GLU A 221 3.62 -1.62 3.98
N LEU A 222 4.63 -1.69 4.83
CA LEU A 222 5.94 -1.10 4.59
C LEU A 222 6.89 -2.17 4.06
N ILE A 223 7.37 -1.99 2.85
CA ILE A 223 8.26 -2.92 2.16
C ILE A 223 9.59 -2.21 1.93
N THR A 224 10.55 -2.40 2.83
CA THR A 224 11.83 -1.68 2.82
C THR A 224 12.80 -2.19 1.76
N ASN A 225 12.80 -3.50 1.50
CA ASN A 225 13.59 -4.15 0.45
C ASN A 225 12.70 -5.06 -0.39
N PRO A 226 12.07 -4.55 -1.47
CA PRO A 226 11.22 -5.37 -2.33
C PRO A 226 12.02 -6.32 -3.23
N SER A 227 11.44 -7.49 -3.53
CA SER A 227 12.04 -8.47 -4.45
C SER A 227 11.98 -8.02 -5.91
N ALA A 228 12.72 -8.71 -6.81
CA ALA A 228 12.77 -8.42 -8.25
C ALA A 228 11.40 -8.47 -8.95
N LYS A 229 10.41 -9.14 -8.36
CA LYS A 229 9.02 -9.17 -8.80
C LYS A 229 8.36 -7.79 -8.76
N TYR A 230 8.78 -6.95 -7.84
CA TYR A 230 8.23 -5.60 -7.70
C TYR A 230 8.95 -4.61 -8.59
N ASN A 231 8.24 -3.52 -8.88
CA ASN A 231 8.87 -2.35 -9.46
C ASN A 231 10.05 -1.89 -8.61
N PRO A 232 11.25 -1.67 -9.21
CA PRO A 232 12.42 -1.19 -8.48
C PRO A 232 12.32 0.29 -8.07
N GLU A 233 11.29 1.04 -8.48
CA GLU A 233 11.10 2.42 -8.07
C GLU A 233 10.76 2.55 -6.58
N GLY A 234 11.18 3.65 -5.95
CA GLY A 234 11.03 3.95 -4.52
C GLY A 234 12.23 3.46 -3.72
N MET A 235 13.25 4.30 -3.59
CA MET A 235 14.55 3.96 -3.00
C MET A 235 14.51 3.62 -1.53
N SER A 236 13.64 4.26 -0.78
CA SER A 236 13.47 3.98 0.64
C SER A 236 12.56 2.79 0.90
N GLY A 237 11.95 2.26 -0.16
CA GLY A 237 10.98 1.20 -0.11
C GLY A 237 9.62 1.63 -0.68
N MET A 238 8.63 0.80 -0.43
CA MET A 238 7.26 1.03 -0.87
C MET A 238 6.31 1.04 0.32
N ILE A 239 5.30 1.89 0.24
CA ILE A 239 4.17 1.90 1.16
C ILE A 239 2.93 1.47 0.39
N ASN A 240 2.39 0.31 0.72
CA ASN A 240 1.24 -0.24 0.05
C ASN A 240 -0.01 -0.09 0.93
N ILE A 241 -0.97 0.71 0.50
CA ILE A 241 -2.24 0.93 1.18
C ILE A 241 -3.24 -0.08 0.66
N ILE A 242 -3.66 -1.00 1.53
CA ILE A 242 -4.65 -2.02 1.21
C ILE A 242 -6.03 -1.54 1.65
N LEU A 243 -6.93 -1.38 0.70
CA LEU A 243 -8.30 -0.98 0.97
C LEU A 243 -9.14 -2.16 1.50
N ASN A 244 -10.21 -1.84 2.22
CA ASN A 244 -11.14 -2.83 2.75
C ASN A 244 -11.78 -3.64 1.62
N LYS A 245 -11.73 -4.98 1.76
CA LYS A 245 -12.38 -5.95 0.86
C LYS A 245 -13.03 -7.03 1.71
N ASN A 246 -14.32 -7.16 1.61
CA ASN A 246 -15.02 -8.24 2.28
C ASN A 246 -15.25 -9.39 1.28
N SER A 247 -14.83 -10.61 1.61
CA SER A 247 -14.91 -11.79 0.73
C SER A 247 -15.74 -12.93 1.32
N LYS A 248 -16.58 -12.65 2.32
CA LYS A 248 -17.45 -13.64 2.94
C LYS A 248 -18.59 -14.03 1.98
N ILE A 249 -19.05 -15.28 2.03
CA ILE A 249 -20.21 -15.76 1.28
C ILE A 249 -21.48 -15.11 1.86
N GLY A 250 -22.43 -14.75 0.98
CA GLY A 250 -23.64 -14.02 1.33
C GLY A 250 -23.46 -12.51 1.27
N PHE A 251 -24.39 -11.78 1.83
CA PHE A 251 -24.39 -10.32 1.90
C PHE A 251 -23.69 -9.84 3.19
N ASN A 252 -22.73 -8.98 3.06
CA ASN A 252 -21.94 -8.46 4.18
C ASN A 252 -21.49 -7.02 3.89
N GLY A 253 -21.37 -6.22 4.93
CA GLY A 253 -20.83 -4.89 4.78
C GLY A 253 -20.57 -4.20 6.10
N SER A 254 -20.10 -2.94 6.01
CA SER A 254 -20.01 -2.04 7.14
C SER A 254 -20.29 -0.61 6.74
N VAL A 255 -20.77 0.17 7.69
CA VAL A 255 -20.93 1.63 7.63
C VAL A 255 -20.07 2.22 8.71
N ASN A 256 -19.29 3.23 8.36
CA ASN A 256 -18.54 4.06 9.31
C ASN A 256 -18.93 5.51 9.08
N SER A 257 -19.11 6.27 10.15
CA SER A 257 -19.30 7.71 10.08
C SER A 257 -18.74 8.36 11.34
N GLY A 258 -18.11 9.52 11.17
CA GLY A 258 -17.55 10.24 12.28
C GLY A 258 -17.25 11.70 11.99
N VAL A 259 -17.08 12.46 13.05
CA VAL A 259 -16.78 13.90 13.02
C VAL A 259 -15.52 14.14 13.82
N THR A 260 -14.62 14.95 13.26
CA THR A 260 -13.44 15.51 13.94
C THR A 260 -13.71 16.98 14.22
N ILE A 261 -13.47 17.39 15.44
CA ILE A 261 -13.62 18.78 15.92
C ILE A 261 -12.24 19.26 16.37
N GLY A 262 -11.82 20.38 15.86
CA GLY A 262 -10.66 21.15 16.24
C GLY A 262 -10.99 22.62 16.13
N ILE A 263 -10.17 23.41 15.44
CA ILE A 263 -10.50 24.79 15.04
C ILE A 263 -11.67 24.74 14.05
N THR A 264 -11.63 23.79 13.11
CA THR A 264 -12.65 23.60 12.09
C THR A 264 -13.21 22.17 12.11
N PRO A 265 -14.52 21.96 11.84
CA PRO A 265 -15.10 20.63 11.80
C PRO A 265 -14.74 19.89 10.52
N LYS A 266 -14.54 18.58 10.64
CA LYS A 266 -14.27 17.66 9.53
C LYS A 266 -15.13 16.43 9.71
N SER A 267 -15.58 15.82 8.59
CA SER A 267 -16.35 14.59 8.62
C SER A 267 -15.71 13.54 7.70
N ASN A 268 -15.77 12.29 8.12
CA ASN A 268 -15.45 11.16 7.27
C ASN A 268 -16.50 10.07 7.42
N SER A 269 -16.82 9.46 6.30
CA SER A 269 -17.77 8.36 6.26
C SER A 269 -17.31 7.34 5.23
N SER A 270 -17.60 6.08 5.47
CA SER A 270 -17.40 5.04 4.48
C SER A 270 -18.47 3.96 4.57
N PHE A 271 -18.72 3.36 3.42
CA PHE A 271 -19.62 2.23 3.25
C PHE A 271 -18.91 1.16 2.43
N ASP A 272 -18.87 -0.05 2.92
CA ASP A 272 -18.41 -1.21 2.17
C ASP A 272 -19.46 -2.31 2.14
N MET A 273 -19.59 -2.93 0.99
CA MET A 273 -20.50 -4.05 0.79
C MET A 273 -19.89 -5.14 -0.08
N ASN A 274 -20.32 -6.37 0.14
CA ASN A 274 -19.97 -7.51 -0.66
C ASN A 274 -21.16 -8.49 -0.71
N TYR A 275 -21.46 -8.93 -1.91
CA TYR A 275 -22.40 -10.00 -2.13
C TYR A 275 -21.74 -11.12 -2.92
N ARG A 276 -21.65 -12.29 -2.33
CA ARG A 276 -21.09 -13.47 -2.97
C ARG A 276 -22.09 -14.61 -2.98
N ASN A 277 -22.37 -15.12 -4.17
CA ASN A 277 -23.22 -16.31 -4.37
C ASN A 277 -22.63 -17.17 -5.49
N GLY A 278 -22.31 -18.44 -5.19
CA GLY A 278 -21.75 -19.39 -6.14
C GLY A 278 -20.52 -18.84 -6.88
N LYS A 279 -20.66 -18.70 -8.20
CA LYS A 279 -19.59 -18.25 -9.11
C LYS A 279 -19.42 -16.74 -9.18
N ILE A 280 -20.26 -15.97 -8.54
CA ILE A 280 -20.30 -14.51 -8.65
C ILE A 280 -19.97 -13.88 -7.30
N ASN A 281 -19.15 -12.83 -7.34
CA ASN A 281 -18.90 -11.94 -6.23
C ASN A 281 -18.93 -10.49 -6.70
N VAL A 282 -19.86 -9.71 -6.18
CA VAL A 282 -19.95 -8.25 -6.41
C VAL A 282 -19.55 -7.54 -5.14
N TYR A 283 -18.76 -6.51 -5.26
CA TYR A 283 -18.32 -5.71 -4.11
C TYR A 283 -18.23 -4.23 -4.45
N GLY A 284 -18.46 -3.42 -3.45
CA GLY A 284 -18.33 -1.98 -3.53
C GLY A 284 -17.74 -1.40 -2.25
N ASN A 285 -17.02 -0.31 -2.40
CA ASN A 285 -16.54 0.54 -1.32
C ASN A 285 -16.75 1.99 -1.73
N TYR A 286 -17.28 2.79 -0.82
CA TYR A 286 -17.40 4.22 -0.98
C TYR A 286 -16.83 4.91 0.25
N GLY A 287 -16.01 5.93 0.05
CA GLY A 287 -15.42 6.77 1.07
C GLY A 287 -15.72 8.25 0.78
N LEU A 288 -16.12 8.97 1.81
CA LEU A 288 -16.31 10.43 1.79
C LEU A 288 -15.40 11.03 2.84
N ASN A 289 -14.66 12.07 2.46
CA ASN A 289 -13.92 12.91 3.38
C ASN A 289 -14.23 14.36 3.05
N ALA A 290 -14.69 15.14 4.03
CA ALA A 290 -15.02 16.54 3.86
C ALA A 290 -14.56 17.33 5.09
N GLY A 291 -13.88 18.45 4.87
CA GLY A 291 -13.40 19.26 5.96
C GLY A 291 -12.68 20.52 5.54
N LYS A 292 -12.56 21.39 6.51
CA LYS A 292 -11.80 22.63 6.43
C LYS A 292 -10.54 22.48 7.28
N TYR A 293 -9.42 22.94 6.75
CA TYR A 293 -8.09 22.82 7.36
C TYR A 293 -7.43 24.17 7.42
N THR A 294 -6.90 24.53 8.56
CA THR A 294 -6.20 25.80 8.75
C THR A 294 -4.73 25.56 9.04
N ASN A 295 -3.88 26.32 8.37
CA ASN A 295 -2.45 26.33 8.59
C ASN A 295 -1.99 27.79 8.78
N HIS A 296 -1.03 27.99 9.67
CA HIS A 296 -0.38 29.26 9.86
C HIS A 296 1.10 29.10 10.18
N GLY A 297 1.90 30.06 9.84
CA GLY A 297 3.33 29.99 10.09
C GLY A 297 4.04 31.26 9.77
N PHE A 298 5.33 31.25 10.02
CA PHE A 298 6.21 32.34 9.67
C PHE A 298 7.56 31.82 9.15
N VAL A 299 8.21 32.65 8.36
CA VAL A 299 9.63 32.54 8.01
C VAL A 299 10.29 33.90 8.24
N ARG A 300 11.34 33.91 9.03
CA ARG A 300 12.20 35.06 9.24
C ARG A 300 13.45 34.84 8.42
N VAL A 301 13.76 35.75 7.53
CA VAL A 301 14.99 35.74 6.72
C VAL A 301 15.90 36.85 7.24
N THR A 302 17.16 36.49 7.51
CA THR A 302 18.18 37.44 8.03
C THR A 302 19.31 37.55 7.02
N GLU A 303 19.53 38.74 6.52
CA GLU A 303 20.63 39.12 5.66
C GLU A 303 21.56 40.09 6.39
N PRO A 304 22.80 40.36 5.93
CA PRO A 304 23.73 41.16 6.67
C PRO A 304 23.27 42.57 7.04
N ASN A 305 22.39 43.17 6.22
CA ASN A 305 21.89 44.52 6.40
C ASN A 305 20.35 44.59 6.43
N GLU A 306 19.65 43.44 6.39
CA GLU A 306 18.24 43.41 6.26
C GLU A 306 17.62 42.17 6.96
N GLU A 307 16.47 42.38 7.54
CA GLU A 307 15.63 41.30 8.04
C GLU A 307 14.22 41.45 7.50
N ASN A 308 13.63 40.36 7.05
CA ASN A 308 12.22 40.36 6.71
C ASN A 308 11.50 39.23 7.47
N TYR A 309 10.20 39.47 7.70
CA TYR A 309 9.34 38.56 8.42
C TYR A 309 8.13 38.21 7.52
N GLN A 310 8.08 36.96 7.11
CA GLN A 310 7.02 36.46 6.22
C GLN A 310 6.01 35.71 7.06
N LEU A 311 4.73 36.09 6.95
CA LEU A 311 3.61 35.42 7.63
C LEU A 311 2.76 34.69 6.60
N PHE A 312 2.39 33.47 6.92
CA PHE A 312 1.56 32.60 6.09
C PHE A 312 0.33 32.17 6.87
N ASN A 313 -0.84 32.42 6.31
CA ASN A 313 -2.10 31.93 6.84
C ASN A 313 -2.89 31.35 5.68
N SER A 314 -3.31 30.09 5.79
CA SER A 314 -4.12 29.44 4.78
C SER A 314 -5.26 28.66 5.38
N THR A 315 -6.35 28.63 4.63
CA THR A 315 -7.52 27.81 4.93
C THR A 315 -7.89 27.05 3.66
N ASN A 316 -8.01 25.73 3.74
CA ASN A 316 -8.36 24.87 2.63
C ASN A 316 -9.61 24.08 2.99
N GLU A 317 -10.65 24.18 2.19
CA GLU A 317 -11.83 23.33 2.25
C GLU A 317 -11.72 22.24 1.19
N ASN A 318 -11.81 20.97 1.62
CA ASN A 318 -11.67 19.84 0.73
C ASN A 318 -12.85 18.89 0.88
N ILE A 319 -13.37 18.41 -0.26
CA ILE A 319 -14.31 17.31 -0.31
C ILE A 319 -13.78 16.26 -1.28
N SER A 320 -13.73 15.00 -0.85
CA SER A 320 -13.25 13.90 -1.67
C SER A 320 -14.16 12.68 -1.59
N HIS A 321 -14.37 12.05 -2.74
CA HIS A 321 -15.18 10.86 -2.93
C HIS A 321 -14.31 9.77 -3.55
N LEU A 322 -14.20 8.63 -2.87
CA LEU A 322 -13.53 7.44 -3.38
C LEU A 322 -14.57 6.33 -3.58
N LEU A 323 -14.86 5.99 -4.82
CA LEU A 323 -15.76 4.88 -5.18
C LEU A 323 -14.95 3.75 -5.81
N LYS A 324 -15.12 2.53 -5.30
CA LYS A 324 -14.62 1.31 -5.93
C LYS A 324 -15.76 0.31 -6.09
N VAL A 325 -15.96 -0.17 -7.32
CA VAL A 325 -16.93 -1.23 -7.63
C VAL A 325 -16.24 -2.32 -8.41
N GLY A 326 -16.51 -3.58 -8.05
CA GLY A 326 -15.86 -4.70 -8.70
C GLY A 326 -16.73 -5.96 -8.74
N PHE A 327 -16.39 -6.79 -9.71
CA PHE A 327 -17.05 -8.04 -10.01
C PHE A 327 -15.99 -9.13 -10.22
N ASP A 328 -16.14 -10.28 -9.52
CA ASP A 328 -15.35 -11.46 -9.78
C ASP A 328 -16.24 -12.58 -10.29
N PHE A 329 -15.80 -13.25 -11.33
CA PHE A 329 -16.45 -14.40 -11.91
C PHE A 329 -15.56 -15.64 -11.80
N TYR A 330 -15.99 -16.59 -10.99
CA TYR A 330 -15.33 -17.89 -10.80
C TYR A 330 -15.91 -18.86 -11.82
N LEU A 331 -15.33 -18.89 -13.04
CA LEU A 331 -15.81 -19.79 -14.11
C LEU A 331 -15.81 -21.24 -13.63
N ASN A 332 -14.70 -21.64 -12.96
CA ASN A 332 -14.53 -22.89 -12.24
C ASN A 332 -13.42 -22.71 -11.16
N ASP A 333 -13.02 -23.77 -10.46
CA ASP A 333 -12.01 -23.75 -9.39
C ASP A 333 -10.62 -23.30 -9.85
N THR A 334 -10.37 -23.35 -11.17
CA THR A 334 -9.07 -23.03 -11.75
C THR A 334 -9.02 -21.72 -12.50
N ASN A 335 -10.15 -21.16 -12.92
CA ASN A 335 -10.21 -19.94 -13.72
C ASN A 335 -11.03 -18.86 -13.03
N THR A 336 -10.44 -17.70 -12.83
CA THR A 336 -11.09 -16.53 -12.21
C THR A 336 -10.87 -15.30 -13.08
N PHE A 337 -11.96 -14.58 -13.35
CA PHE A 337 -11.93 -13.26 -13.97
C PHE A 337 -12.33 -12.22 -12.92
N SER A 338 -11.67 -11.09 -12.93
CA SER A 338 -12.00 -9.96 -12.06
C SER A 338 -11.97 -8.67 -12.86
N ILE A 339 -12.98 -7.84 -12.70
CA ILE A 339 -13.05 -6.49 -13.26
C ILE A 339 -13.40 -5.55 -12.12
N TYR A 340 -12.72 -4.42 -12.03
CA TYR A 340 -13.16 -3.35 -11.14
C TYR A 340 -12.82 -1.98 -11.70
N THR A 341 -13.55 -0.98 -11.22
CA THR A 341 -13.20 0.42 -11.37
C THR A 341 -13.00 1.08 -10.02
N THR A 342 -12.09 2.05 -9.98
CA THR A 342 -11.94 2.99 -8.87
C THR A 342 -12.08 4.38 -9.43
N GLN A 343 -12.99 5.18 -8.86
CA GLN A 343 -13.23 6.58 -9.19
C GLN A 343 -12.86 7.41 -7.97
N ASN A 344 -11.97 8.38 -8.14
CA ASN A 344 -11.60 9.33 -7.12
C ASN A 344 -11.88 10.73 -7.62
N ILE A 345 -12.74 11.45 -6.92
CA ILE A 345 -13.13 12.82 -7.26
C ILE A 345 -12.85 13.66 -6.03
N SER A 346 -12.12 14.75 -6.21
CA SER A 346 -11.78 15.67 -5.13
C SER A 346 -11.88 17.11 -5.61
N ASN A 347 -12.51 17.95 -4.81
CA ASN A 347 -12.60 19.39 -5.03
C ASN A 347 -12.08 20.11 -3.79
N GLY A 348 -11.34 21.19 -4.01
CA GLY A 348 -10.77 22.01 -2.95
C GLY A 348 -10.96 23.49 -3.24
N ILE A 349 -11.16 24.28 -2.18
CA ILE A 349 -11.16 25.74 -2.23
C ILE A 349 -10.15 26.21 -1.21
N GLY A 350 -9.18 26.99 -1.65
CA GLY A 350 -8.12 27.55 -0.84
C GLY A 350 -8.22 29.06 -0.71
N HIS A 351 -7.91 29.55 0.50
CA HIS A 351 -7.75 30.97 0.77
C HIS A 351 -6.45 31.17 1.52
N SER A 352 -5.54 31.93 0.95
CA SER A 352 -4.24 32.19 1.56
C SER A 352 -3.98 33.68 1.69
N ARG A 353 -3.37 34.03 2.80
CA ARG A 353 -2.89 35.39 3.09
C ARG A 353 -1.42 35.33 3.45
N ASN A 354 -0.59 35.90 2.60
CA ASN A 354 0.85 35.96 2.77
C ASN A 354 1.27 37.43 2.91
N SER A 355 1.99 37.76 4.00
CA SER A 355 2.58 39.09 4.15
C SER A 355 4.09 39.01 4.28
N VAL A 356 4.77 40.01 3.82
CA VAL A 356 6.21 40.19 4.02
C VAL A 356 6.42 41.58 4.63
N ASP A 357 6.87 41.60 5.86
CA ASP A 357 7.15 42.80 6.62
C ASP A 357 8.67 43.06 6.59
N PHE A 358 9.13 44.13 5.96
CA PHE A 358 10.53 44.49 5.82
C PHE A 358 10.96 45.37 6.98
N GLN A 359 12.11 45.04 7.59
CA GLN A 359 12.71 45.93 8.60
C GLN A 359 13.43 47.13 7.96
N ASP A 360 13.69 47.09 6.67
CA ASP A 360 14.24 48.22 5.91
C ASP A 360 13.13 49.28 5.66
N PRO A 361 13.26 50.50 6.22
CA PRO A 361 12.27 51.53 6.02
C PRO A 361 12.16 52.04 4.59
N LEU A 362 13.10 51.69 3.70
CA LEU A 362 13.05 52.00 2.28
C LEU A 362 12.20 51.04 1.46
N LYS A 363 11.85 49.90 2.06
CA LYS A 363 11.00 48.87 1.44
C LYS A 363 9.56 48.95 1.99
N SER A 364 8.59 48.76 1.13
CA SER A 364 7.21 48.68 1.54
C SER A 364 6.84 47.25 1.85
N ASP A 365 6.09 47.05 2.92
CA ASP A 365 5.50 45.73 3.23
C ASP A 365 4.59 45.25 2.11
N VAL A 366 4.60 43.94 1.88
CA VAL A 366 3.83 43.30 0.80
C VAL A 366 2.75 42.42 1.40
N LEU A 367 1.53 42.57 0.92
CA LEU A 367 0.42 41.68 1.21
C LEU A 367 -0.07 41.04 -0.07
N GLN A 368 -0.12 39.71 -0.08
CA GLN A 368 -0.69 38.90 -1.15
C GLN A 368 -1.83 38.06 -0.61
N LEU A 369 -3.00 38.20 -1.21
CA LEU A 369 -4.12 37.30 -1.04
C LEU A 369 -4.16 36.35 -2.24
N LEU A 370 -4.53 35.11 -1.99
CA LEU A 370 -4.68 34.07 -2.99
C LEU A 370 -5.96 33.30 -2.70
N ASP A 371 -6.83 33.25 -3.67
CA ASP A 371 -7.99 32.37 -3.72
C ASP A 371 -7.77 31.33 -4.82
N ASP A 372 -7.87 30.04 -4.49
CA ASP A 372 -7.67 28.95 -5.42
C ASP A 372 -8.79 27.91 -5.37
N GLU A 373 -9.18 27.43 -6.55
CA GLU A 373 -10.08 26.30 -6.72
C GLU A 373 -9.32 25.14 -7.38
N LYS A 374 -9.43 23.96 -6.80
CA LYS A 374 -8.74 22.76 -7.27
C LYS A 374 -9.73 21.64 -7.53
N GLY A 375 -9.56 20.95 -8.66
CA GLY A 375 -10.31 19.76 -9.03
C GLY A 375 -9.37 18.62 -9.37
N ASN A 376 -9.70 17.42 -8.91
CA ASN A 376 -9.04 16.18 -9.33
C ASN A 376 -10.08 15.12 -9.66
N HIS A 377 -9.91 14.49 -10.80
CA HIS A 377 -10.72 13.34 -11.21
C HIS A 377 -9.81 12.22 -11.72
N THR A 378 -9.63 11.17 -10.91
CA THR A 378 -8.86 9.99 -11.30
C THR A 378 -9.77 8.79 -11.48
N GLN A 379 -9.67 8.16 -12.64
CA GLN A 379 -10.43 6.98 -13.02
C GLN A 379 -9.48 5.82 -13.28
N THR A 380 -9.70 4.69 -12.62
CA THR A 380 -8.92 3.46 -12.83
C THR A 380 -9.85 2.33 -13.25
N TYR A 381 -9.49 1.63 -14.32
CA TYR A 381 -10.16 0.44 -14.82
C TYR A 381 -9.18 -0.72 -14.79
N ASN A 382 -9.60 -1.84 -14.21
CA ASN A 382 -8.76 -3.00 -14.06
C ASN A 382 -9.45 -4.26 -14.56
N PHE A 383 -8.69 -5.07 -15.29
CA PHE A 383 -9.03 -6.43 -15.66
C PHE A 383 -7.96 -7.38 -15.14
N ASN A 384 -8.37 -8.49 -14.54
CA ASN A 384 -7.46 -9.54 -14.08
C ASN A 384 -8.01 -10.92 -14.45
N TYR A 385 -7.15 -11.76 -15.03
CA TYR A 385 -7.45 -13.16 -15.29
C TYR A 385 -6.40 -14.04 -14.62
N LYS A 386 -6.87 -15.00 -13.81
CA LYS A 386 -6.01 -15.98 -13.16
C LYS A 386 -6.40 -17.39 -13.51
N LYS A 387 -5.43 -18.17 -13.99
CA LYS A 387 -5.55 -19.62 -14.23
C LYS A 387 -4.63 -20.39 -13.29
N LYS A 388 -5.20 -21.31 -12.53
CA LYS A 388 -4.47 -22.30 -11.73
C LYS A 388 -4.31 -23.57 -12.56
N PHE A 389 -3.14 -24.21 -12.48
CA PHE A 389 -2.90 -25.49 -13.15
C PHE A 389 -3.15 -26.67 -12.19
N LYS A 390 -3.00 -27.91 -12.69
CA LYS A 390 -3.19 -29.13 -11.88
C LYS A 390 -2.16 -29.26 -10.74
N LYS A 391 -0.93 -28.75 -10.97
CA LYS A 391 0.13 -28.72 -9.96
C LYS A 391 -0.22 -27.69 -8.92
N GLU A 392 -0.27 -28.07 -7.66
CA GLU A 392 -0.61 -27.18 -6.56
C GLU A 392 0.33 -25.96 -6.51
N GLY A 393 -0.24 -24.76 -6.40
CA GLY A 393 0.50 -23.49 -6.41
C GLY A 393 0.92 -22.98 -7.80
N GLN A 394 0.87 -23.80 -8.85
CA GLN A 394 1.19 -23.37 -10.21
C GLN A 394 0.06 -22.52 -10.79
N ASN A 395 0.41 -21.34 -11.28
CA ASN A 395 -0.58 -20.43 -11.87
C ASN A 395 0.04 -19.47 -12.87
N ILE A 396 -0.80 -18.96 -13.76
CA ILE A 396 -0.50 -17.82 -14.62
C ILE A 396 -1.56 -16.76 -14.37
N GLU A 397 -1.15 -15.51 -14.38
CA GLU A 397 -2.02 -14.39 -14.12
C GLU A 397 -1.68 -13.21 -15.02
N PHE A 398 -2.68 -12.75 -15.74
CA PHE A 398 -2.63 -11.55 -16.57
C PHE A 398 -3.40 -10.43 -15.90
N GLU A 399 -2.84 -9.23 -15.92
CA GLU A 399 -3.48 -8.03 -15.42
C GLU A 399 -3.30 -6.88 -16.38
N ALA A 400 -4.39 -6.16 -16.66
CA ALA A 400 -4.39 -4.90 -17.38
C ALA A 400 -5.01 -3.82 -16.50
N ASN A 401 -4.32 -2.69 -16.37
CA ASN A 401 -4.78 -1.54 -15.63
C ASN A 401 -4.65 -0.29 -16.49
N TYR A 402 -5.73 0.48 -16.60
CA TYR A 402 -5.76 1.76 -17.32
C TYR A 402 -6.25 2.83 -16.36
N THR A 403 -5.47 3.90 -16.23
CA THR A 403 -5.81 5.04 -15.37
C THR A 403 -5.75 6.33 -16.15
N THR A 404 -6.76 7.17 -15.97
CA THR A 404 -6.76 8.57 -16.41
C THR A 404 -6.80 9.46 -15.19
N ASN A 405 -6.11 10.59 -15.26
CA ASN A 405 -6.10 11.63 -14.26
C ASN A 405 -6.30 12.98 -14.94
N GLU A 406 -7.16 13.79 -14.34
CA GLU A 406 -7.38 15.18 -14.74
C GLU A 406 -7.33 16.04 -13.48
N ASP A 407 -6.34 16.93 -13.41
CA ASP A 407 -6.18 17.91 -12.34
C ASP A 407 -6.38 19.31 -12.92
N THR A 408 -7.09 20.16 -12.17
CA THR A 408 -7.28 21.57 -12.51
C THR A 408 -6.97 22.44 -11.30
N GLU A 409 -6.35 23.58 -11.53
CA GLU A 409 -6.15 24.63 -10.54
C GLU A 409 -6.44 25.98 -11.16
N ASP A 410 -7.38 26.72 -10.56
CA ASP A 410 -7.70 28.11 -10.89
C ASP A 410 -7.33 28.97 -9.69
N ALA A 411 -6.36 29.86 -9.85
CA ALA A 411 -5.80 30.66 -8.78
C ALA A 411 -5.84 32.15 -9.12
N ALA A 412 -6.47 32.93 -8.25
CA ALA A 412 -6.57 34.41 -8.35
C ALA A 412 -5.76 35.08 -7.24
N PHE A 413 -4.87 35.99 -7.64
CA PHE A 413 -4.02 36.75 -6.71
C PHE A 413 -4.56 38.18 -6.54
N SER A 414 -4.32 38.78 -5.37
CA SER A 414 -4.67 40.19 -5.09
C SER A 414 -3.87 41.19 -5.95
N THR A 415 -2.65 40.84 -6.37
CA THR A 415 -2.01 41.46 -7.52
C THR A 415 -2.75 40.97 -8.74
N PRO A 416 -3.23 41.83 -9.67
CA PRO A 416 -4.16 41.39 -10.71
C PRO A 416 -3.53 40.38 -11.67
N SER A 417 -3.49 39.13 -11.24
CA SER A 417 -2.94 37.98 -11.94
C SER A 417 -3.80 36.76 -11.63
N THR A 418 -4.10 35.96 -12.65
CA THR A 418 -4.77 34.68 -12.54
C THR A 418 -3.95 33.58 -13.20
N ASN A 419 -3.84 32.45 -12.54
CA ASN A 419 -3.19 31.25 -13.06
C ASN A 419 -4.25 30.17 -13.25
N TYR A 420 -4.29 29.56 -14.43
CA TYR A 420 -5.08 28.37 -14.67
C TYR A 420 -4.18 27.26 -15.17
N ILE A 421 -4.13 26.17 -14.43
CA ILE A 421 -3.28 24.99 -14.70
C ILE A 421 -4.19 23.80 -14.93
N THR A 422 -3.92 23.03 -16.00
CA THR A 422 -4.52 21.72 -16.21
C THR A 422 -3.44 20.66 -16.36
N ASN A 423 -3.65 19.50 -15.75
CA ASN A 423 -2.77 18.35 -15.83
C ASN A 423 -3.58 17.12 -16.23
N ASN A 424 -3.34 16.59 -17.42
CA ASN A 424 -4.02 15.42 -17.97
C ASN A 424 -3.04 14.26 -18.08
N GLY A 425 -3.27 13.19 -17.30
CA GLY A 425 -2.44 12.00 -17.26
C GLY A 425 -3.15 10.74 -17.76
N LYS A 426 -2.43 9.87 -18.45
CA LYS A 426 -2.87 8.53 -18.85
C LYS A 426 -1.78 7.53 -18.51
N ASN A 427 -2.15 6.43 -17.86
CA ASN A 427 -1.21 5.37 -17.48
C ASN A 427 -1.82 4.01 -17.85
N THR A 428 -1.04 3.21 -18.57
CA THR A 428 -1.37 1.82 -18.92
C THR A 428 -0.34 0.89 -18.30
N LEU A 429 -0.79 -0.08 -17.52
CA LEU A 429 0.02 -1.12 -16.93
C LEU A 429 -0.47 -2.50 -17.38
N LEU A 430 0.40 -3.27 -18.01
CA LEU A 430 0.15 -4.66 -18.38
C LEU A 430 1.14 -5.56 -17.64
N ASN A 431 0.65 -6.62 -17.02
CA ASN A 431 1.44 -7.60 -16.29
C ASN A 431 1.07 -9.01 -16.70
N LEU A 432 2.07 -9.87 -16.86
CA LEU A 432 1.92 -11.30 -16.99
C LEU A 432 2.86 -11.99 -16.02
N ASP A 433 2.32 -12.69 -15.05
CA ASP A 433 3.07 -13.40 -14.00
C ASP A 433 2.84 -14.90 -14.10
N TYR A 434 3.90 -15.70 -14.03
CA TYR A 434 3.87 -17.15 -13.99
C TYR A 434 4.58 -17.64 -12.74
N VAL A 435 3.94 -18.54 -12.01
CA VAL A 435 4.48 -19.17 -10.80
C VAL A 435 4.54 -20.67 -11.02
N ASP A 436 5.71 -21.26 -10.84
CA ASP A 436 5.91 -22.72 -10.87
C ASP A 436 6.58 -23.21 -9.58
N PRO A 437 5.86 -23.92 -8.70
CA PRO A 437 6.47 -24.67 -7.61
C PRO A 437 7.25 -25.87 -8.18
N ILE A 438 8.54 -25.69 -8.46
CA ILE A 438 9.42 -26.75 -9.04
C ILE A 438 9.38 -28.00 -8.12
N SER A 439 9.37 -27.80 -6.80
CA SER A 439 9.22 -28.84 -5.80
C SER A 439 8.43 -28.32 -4.59
N LYS A 440 8.21 -29.15 -3.56
CA LYS A 440 7.58 -28.69 -2.30
C LYS A 440 8.37 -27.57 -1.61
N THR A 441 9.67 -27.48 -1.88
CA THR A 441 10.59 -26.53 -1.23
C THR A 441 11.23 -25.53 -2.19
N ALA A 442 10.93 -25.59 -3.48
CA ALA A 442 11.51 -24.70 -4.48
C ALA A 442 10.45 -24.14 -5.43
N LYS A 443 10.53 -22.85 -5.71
CA LYS A 443 9.59 -22.10 -6.54
C LYS A 443 10.33 -21.20 -7.51
N LEU A 444 9.88 -21.16 -8.76
CA LEU A 444 10.29 -20.21 -9.80
C LEU A 444 9.13 -19.26 -10.09
N GLU A 445 9.41 -17.97 -10.16
CA GLU A 445 8.46 -16.94 -10.58
C GLU A 445 9.06 -16.16 -11.73
N LEU A 446 8.31 -15.99 -12.79
CA LEU A 446 8.67 -15.24 -13.99
C LEU A 446 7.60 -14.19 -14.26
N GLY A 447 7.98 -13.07 -14.83
CA GLY A 447 6.98 -12.10 -15.23
C GLY A 447 7.48 -11.10 -16.25
N LEU A 448 6.51 -10.53 -16.95
CA LEU A 448 6.67 -9.44 -17.91
C LEU A 448 5.78 -8.28 -17.48
N GLU A 449 6.29 -7.08 -17.62
CA GLU A 449 5.53 -5.86 -17.28
C GLU A 449 5.80 -4.77 -18.30
N THR A 450 4.76 -4.07 -18.72
CA THR A 450 4.86 -2.87 -19.56
C THR A 450 4.10 -1.74 -18.88
N ARG A 451 4.73 -0.56 -18.78
CA ARG A 451 4.11 0.69 -18.33
C ARG A 451 4.28 1.74 -19.41
N ILE A 452 3.20 2.43 -19.70
CA ILE A 452 3.14 3.54 -20.65
C ILE A 452 2.44 4.68 -19.92
N GLU A 453 3.14 5.77 -19.71
CA GLU A 453 2.63 6.97 -19.06
C GLU A 453 2.76 8.16 -20.01
N ASN A 454 1.68 8.92 -20.16
CA ASN A 454 1.65 10.16 -20.93
C ASN A 454 0.99 11.22 -20.08
N THR A 455 1.59 12.39 -20.00
CA THR A 455 1.04 13.53 -19.27
C THR A 455 1.20 14.79 -20.09
N LYS A 456 0.19 15.65 -20.00
CA LYS A 456 0.19 16.97 -20.60
C LYS A 456 -0.27 17.98 -19.56
N ASN A 457 0.58 18.99 -19.30
CA ASN A 457 0.28 20.14 -18.48
C ASN A 457 0.14 21.36 -19.36
N ASN A 458 -0.90 22.18 -19.12
CA ASN A 458 -1.06 23.49 -19.74
C ASN A 458 -1.13 24.56 -18.66
N PHE A 459 -0.50 25.69 -18.91
CA PHE A 459 -0.55 26.85 -18.04
C PHE A 459 -1.03 28.08 -18.80
N LEU A 460 -2.09 28.69 -18.30
CA LEU A 460 -2.60 29.99 -18.75
C LEU A 460 -2.30 31.03 -17.68
N LEU A 461 -1.76 32.16 -18.09
CA LEU A 461 -1.54 33.32 -17.24
C LEU A 461 -2.49 34.43 -17.71
N ASN A 462 -3.34 34.97 -16.82
CA ASN A 462 -4.36 35.96 -17.14
C ASN A 462 -5.24 35.52 -18.32
N ASN A 463 -5.68 34.27 -18.33
CA ASN A 463 -6.46 33.60 -19.38
C ASN A 463 -5.76 33.58 -20.77
N ALA A 464 -4.49 33.89 -20.86
CA ALA A 464 -3.68 33.73 -22.04
C ALA A 464 -2.73 32.54 -21.95
N TYR A 465 -2.49 31.87 -23.06
CA TYR A 465 -1.51 30.79 -23.12
C TYR A 465 -0.13 31.29 -22.66
N ASN A 466 0.48 30.55 -21.72
CA ASN A 466 1.82 30.80 -21.22
C ASN A 466 2.78 29.66 -21.59
N SER A 467 2.47 28.45 -21.21
CA SER A 467 3.36 27.31 -21.45
C SER A 467 2.64 25.95 -21.44
N ASP A 468 3.27 24.98 -22.13
CA ASP A 468 2.86 23.56 -22.16
C ASP A 468 4.06 22.69 -21.76
N PHE A 469 3.79 21.61 -21.03
CA PHE A 469 4.73 20.54 -20.77
C PHE A 469 4.11 19.19 -21.13
N GLU A 470 4.70 18.50 -22.10
CA GLU A 470 4.30 17.17 -22.53
C GLU A 470 5.37 16.18 -22.09
N TYR A 471 4.97 15.10 -21.41
CA TYR A 471 5.86 14.08 -20.89
C TYR A 471 5.35 12.69 -21.23
N SER A 472 6.22 11.85 -21.80
CA SER A 472 5.95 10.45 -22.12
C SER A 472 7.02 9.57 -21.51
N ARG A 473 6.60 8.48 -20.85
CA ARG A 473 7.50 7.52 -20.21
C ARG A 473 7.05 6.09 -20.49
N ASN A 474 7.97 5.29 -21.03
CA ASN A 474 7.74 3.89 -21.34
C ASN A 474 8.74 3.00 -20.61
N ILE A 475 8.26 1.96 -19.94
CA ILE A 475 9.08 1.01 -19.19
C ILE A 475 8.67 -0.41 -19.60
N TYR A 476 9.62 -1.17 -20.11
CA TYR A 476 9.44 -2.58 -20.45
C TYR A 476 10.33 -3.41 -19.54
N SER A 477 9.75 -4.40 -18.89
CA SER A 477 10.44 -5.15 -17.85
C SER A 477 10.23 -6.65 -17.99
N ALA A 478 11.25 -7.41 -17.64
CA ALA A 478 11.18 -8.85 -17.44
C ALA A 478 11.85 -9.21 -16.10
N TYR A 479 11.28 -10.11 -15.33
CA TYR A 479 11.89 -10.57 -14.09
C TYR A 479 11.87 -12.09 -13.96
N ALA A 480 12.85 -12.60 -13.22
CA ALA A 480 12.91 -13.97 -12.73
C ALA A 480 13.29 -13.99 -11.26
N THR A 481 12.62 -14.83 -10.49
CA THR A 481 12.90 -15.03 -9.05
C THR A 481 12.86 -16.52 -8.74
N TYR A 482 13.92 -17.03 -8.13
CA TYR A 482 14.02 -18.40 -7.65
C TYR A 482 14.10 -18.41 -6.14
N SER A 483 13.27 -19.20 -5.49
CA SER A 483 13.29 -19.40 -4.06
C SER A 483 13.40 -20.87 -3.70
N LYS A 484 14.17 -21.19 -2.63
CA LYS A 484 14.37 -22.55 -2.13
C LYS A 484 14.46 -22.56 -0.61
N GLN A 485 13.86 -23.56 -0.01
CA GLN A 485 13.95 -23.85 1.41
C GLN A 485 14.66 -25.19 1.63
N TRP A 486 15.56 -25.26 2.62
CA TRP A 486 16.25 -26.47 3.04
C TRP A 486 16.52 -26.44 4.54
N GLY A 487 15.88 -27.37 5.27
CA GLY A 487 15.96 -27.41 6.73
C GLY A 487 15.55 -26.06 7.35
N LYS A 488 16.47 -25.45 8.09
CA LYS A 488 16.27 -24.16 8.78
C LYS A 488 16.59 -22.94 7.92
N TRP A 489 16.98 -23.12 6.68
CA TRP A 489 17.36 -22.07 5.76
C TRP A 489 16.32 -21.89 4.66
N SER A 490 16.12 -20.68 4.23
CA SER A 490 15.45 -20.36 2.96
C SER A 490 16.16 -19.22 2.28
N ALA A 491 16.29 -19.31 0.97
CA ALA A 491 16.88 -18.25 0.17
C ALA A 491 15.99 -17.92 -1.02
N GLN A 492 16.07 -16.69 -1.45
CA GLN A 492 15.48 -16.18 -2.68
C GLN A 492 16.51 -15.32 -3.40
N ALA A 493 16.66 -15.53 -4.69
CA ALA A 493 17.45 -14.68 -5.56
C ALA A 493 16.63 -14.32 -6.80
N GLY A 494 16.75 -13.10 -7.27
CA GLY A 494 16.03 -12.64 -8.45
C GLY A 494 16.72 -11.48 -9.13
N ALA A 495 16.38 -11.27 -10.38
CA ALA A 495 16.80 -10.13 -11.15
C ALA A 495 15.62 -9.61 -11.99
N ARG A 496 15.56 -8.32 -12.15
CA ARG A 496 14.64 -7.62 -13.05
C ARG A 496 15.45 -6.80 -14.04
N LEU A 497 15.11 -6.94 -15.30
CA LEU A 497 15.66 -6.20 -16.42
C LEU A 497 14.66 -5.14 -16.82
N GLU A 498 15.09 -3.90 -16.98
CA GLU A 498 14.20 -2.83 -17.44
C GLU A 498 14.85 -2.03 -18.57
N LYS A 499 14.06 -1.77 -19.60
CA LYS A 499 14.30 -0.75 -20.60
C LYS A 499 13.38 0.42 -20.31
N TYR A 500 13.97 1.58 -20.05
CA TYR A 500 13.30 2.83 -19.72
C TYR A 500 13.57 3.83 -20.83
N ASN A 501 12.51 4.49 -21.30
CA ASN A 501 12.56 5.63 -22.21
C ASN A 501 11.67 6.75 -21.68
N ALA A 502 12.18 7.95 -21.64
CA ALA A 502 11.40 9.15 -21.32
C ALA A 502 11.69 10.23 -22.35
N ASP A 503 10.65 10.90 -22.80
CA ASP A 503 10.69 12.06 -23.68
C ASP A 503 9.84 13.18 -23.08
N ALA A 504 10.39 14.40 -23.03
CA ALA A 504 9.66 15.59 -22.59
C ALA A 504 9.83 16.73 -23.58
N LEU A 505 8.77 17.52 -23.73
CA LEU A 505 8.75 18.72 -24.56
C LEU A 505 8.13 19.85 -23.74
N PHE A 506 8.91 20.91 -23.52
CA PHE A 506 8.47 22.15 -22.90
C PHE A 506 8.38 23.25 -23.95
N LYS A 507 7.22 23.91 -24.00
CA LYS A 507 6.93 25.06 -24.86
C LYS A 507 6.53 26.22 -23.98
N LYS A 508 7.09 27.39 -24.22
CA LYS A 508 6.73 28.61 -23.52
C LYS A 508 6.68 29.78 -24.50
N VAL A 509 5.75 30.72 -24.28
CA VAL A 509 5.60 31.91 -25.13
C VAL A 509 6.91 32.67 -25.20
N ASN A 510 7.32 33.04 -26.41
CA ASN A 510 8.55 33.81 -26.73
C ASN A 510 9.86 33.09 -26.33
N GLU A 511 9.84 31.78 -26.06
CA GLU A 511 11.04 30.98 -25.80
C GLU A 511 11.17 29.86 -26.84
N THR A 512 12.40 29.38 -27.06
CA THR A 512 12.65 28.21 -27.90
C THR A 512 12.20 26.96 -27.17
N ASN A 513 11.51 26.04 -27.88
CA ASN A 513 11.09 24.76 -27.32
C ASN A 513 12.28 23.97 -26.78
N ALA A 514 12.16 23.48 -25.55
CA ALA A 514 13.14 22.61 -24.91
C ALA A 514 12.68 21.15 -24.96
N THR A 515 13.58 20.24 -25.32
CA THR A 515 13.34 18.79 -25.35
C THR A 515 14.29 18.09 -24.43
N PHE A 516 13.79 17.13 -23.67
CA PHE A 516 14.57 16.31 -22.73
C PHE A 516 14.33 14.84 -23.06
N LYS A 517 15.39 14.04 -23.05
CA LYS A 517 15.31 12.62 -23.36
C LYS A 517 16.18 11.81 -22.42
N ASP A 518 15.65 10.68 -21.97
CA ASP A 518 16.40 9.70 -21.18
C ASP A 518 16.13 8.29 -21.75
N ASP A 519 17.17 7.48 -21.87
CA ASP A 519 17.13 6.12 -22.44
C ASP A 519 18.10 5.22 -21.68
N LEU A 520 17.57 4.36 -20.79
CA LEU A 520 18.36 3.50 -19.95
C LEU A 520 17.97 2.03 -20.05
N PHE A 521 18.97 1.16 -19.98
CA PHE A 521 18.79 -0.26 -19.71
C PHE A 521 19.47 -0.62 -18.40
N THR A 522 18.71 -1.18 -17.45
CA THR A 522 19.24 -1.44 -16.09
C THR A 522 18.81 -2.83 -15.61
N VAL A 523 19.71 -3.43 -14.81
CA VAL A 523 19.48 -4.69 -14.10
C VAL A 523 19.32 -4.38 -12.61
N TYR A 524 18.25 -4.90 -12.00
CA TYR A 524 17.93 -4.77 -10.58
C TYR A 524 17.98 -6.14 -9.89
N PRO A 525 19.13 -6.52 -9.32
CA PRO A 525 19.25 -7.74 -8.55
C PRO A 525 18.60 -7.59 -7.17
N SER A 526 18.08 -8.70 -6.63
CA SER A 526 17.62 -8.80 -5.24
C SER A 526 17.95 -10.18 -4.67
N GLY A 527 18.27 -10.22 -3.38
CA GLY A 527 18.60 -11.46 -2.69
C GLY A 527 18.12 -11.43 -1.24
N TYR A 528 17.66 -12.59 -0.77
CA TYR A 528 17.23 -12.81 0.61
C TYR A 528 17.79 -14.13 1.10
N LEU A 529 18.27 -14.11 2.33
CA LEU A 529 18.67 -15.30 3.05
C LEU A 529 18.03 -15.29 4.43
N ASN A 530 17.22 -16.28 4.71
CA ASN A 530 16.57 -16.41 6.01
C ASN A 530 17.09 -17.67 6.72
N TYR A 531 17.41 -17.54 7.99
CA TYR A 531 17.81 -18.61 8.89
C TYR A 531 16.92 -18.64 10.12
N ALA A 532 16.12 -19.69 10.27
CA ALA A 532 15.24 -19.93 11.41
C ALA A 532 15.73 -21.16 12.21
N PRO A 533 16.68 -20.99 13.15
CA PRO A 533 17.23 -22.11 13.94
C PRO A 533 16.16 -22.85 14.73
N ASN A 534 15.10 -22.15 15.12
CA ASN A 534 13.93 -22.66 15.82
C ASN A 534 12.75 -21.70 15.64
N ASP A 535 11.55 -22.06 16.11
CA ASP A 535 10.31 -21.29 15.96
C ASP A 535 10.32 -19.93 16.67
N LYS A 536 11.31 -19.69 17.55
CA LYS A 536 11.40 -18.44 18.33
C LYS A 536 12.35 -17.42 17.73
N ASN A 537 13.31 -17.86 16.91
CA ASN A 537 14.36 -17.00 16.38
C ASN A 537 14.40 -17.09 14.85
N SER A 538 14.50 -15.94 14.20
CA SER A 538 14.65 -15.83 12.76
C SER A 538 15.62 -14.69 12.42
N PHE A 539 16.56 -14.96 11.53
CA PHE A 539 17.50 -13.99 10.97
C PHE A 539 17.20 -13.85 9.49
N ASN A 540 17.10 -12.62 8.99
CA ASN A 540 16.85 -12.35 7.59
C ASN A 540 17.87 -11.32 7.10
N LEU A 541 18.65 -11.70 6.08
CA LEU A 541 19.54 -10.81 5.34
C LEU A 541 18.90 -10.53 3.99
N SER A 542 18.80 -9.26 3.60
CA SER A 542 18.32 -8.85 2.31
C SER A 542 19.26 -7.85 1.65
N VAL A 543 19.40 -7.97 0.33
CA VAL A 543 20.16 -7.06 -0.52
C VAL A 543 19.34 -6.70 -1.75
N SER A 544 19.37 -5.44 -2.18
CA SER A 544 18.69 -5.02 -3.42
C SER A 544 19.35 -3.79 -4.03
N LYS A 545 19.28 -3.68 -5.37
CA LYS A 545 19.53 -2.46 -6.11
C LYS A 545 18.17 -1.91 -6.58
N ARG A 546 17.98 -0.60 -6.43
CA ARG A 546 16.75 0.10 -6.75
C ARG A 546 17.03 1.37 -7.54
N VAL A 547 15.99 1.93 -8.13
CA VAL A 547 16.03 3.22 -8.83
C VAL A 547 14.89 4.10 -8.30
N ASP A 548 15.09 5.40 -8.35
CA ASP A 548 14.00 6.35 -8.34
C ASP A 548 14.18 7.31 -9.50
N ARG A 549 13.13 7.40 -10.31
CA ARG A 549 13.11 8.23 -11.50
C ARG A 549 12.43 9.54 -11.15
N PRO A 550 12.88 10.66 -11.70
CA PRO A 550 12.20 11.94 -11.46
C PRO A 550 10.71 11.81 -11.74
N SER A 551 9.89 12.30 -10.83
CA SER A 551 8.45 12.43 -11.02
C SER A 551 8.13 13.59 -11.97
N ILE A 552 6.92 13.62 -12.53
CA ILE A 552 6.47 14.71 -13.38
C ILE A 552 6.59 16.07 -12.66
N GLY A 553 6.14 16.16 -11.41
CA GLY A 553 6.26 17.41 -10.63
C GLY A 553 7.70 17.85 -10.40
N GLN A 554 8.64 16.88 -10.30
CA GLN A 554 10.07 17.22 -10.15
C GLN A 554 10.72 17.71 -11.43
N VAL A 555 10.26 17.25 -12.60
CA VAL A 555 10.82 17.67 -13.91
C VAL A 555 10.03 18.76 -14.60
N ASN A 556 8.80 19.03 -14.19
CA ASN A 556 7.93 20.01 -14.82
C ASN A 556 8.44 21.44 -14.56
N PRO A 557 8.93 22.18 -15.56
CA PRO A 557 9.45 23.54 -15.37
C PRO A 557 8.35 24.62 -15.27
N ILE A 558 7.07 24.25 -15.37
CA ILE A 558 5.96 25.17 -15.12
C ILE A 558 5.98 25.56 -13.65
N ARG A 559 5.83 26.87 -13.39
CA ARG A 559 5.78 27.36 -12.01
C ARG A 559 4.48 26.86 -11.34
N GLU A 560 4.64 26.04 -10.27
CA GLU A 560 3.52 25.45 -9.57
C GLU A 560 2.76 26.46 -8.69
N TRP A 561 3.50 27.33 -7.99
CA TRP A 561 2.95 28.38 -7.13
C TRP A 561 4.01 29.45 -6.85
N SER A 562 3.55 30.61 -6.39
CA SER A 562 4.48 31.65 -5.95
C SER A 562 3.90 32.49 -4.80
N THR A 563 4.82 32.96 -3.96
CA THR A 563 4.58 34.01 -2.97
C THR A 563 5.41 35.24 -3.34
N PRO A 564 5.28 36.36 -2.64
CA PRO A 564 6.10 37.52 -2.93
C PRO A 564 7.61 37.24 -2.95
N GLN A 565 8.08 36.27 -2.14
CA GLN A 565 9.50 35.96 -1.96
C GLN A 565 9.92 34.55 -2.47
N VAL A 566 8.96 33.71 -2.89
CA VAL A 566 9.24 32.30 -3.21
C VAL A 566 8.49 31.86 -4.45
N ASP A 567 9.18 31.29 -5.41
CA ASP A 567 8.61 30.55 -6.53
C ASP A 567 8.89 29.05 -6.39
N SER A 568 8.00 28.17 -6.87
CA SER A 568 8.20 26.72 -6.89
C SER A 568 8.08 26.19 -8.31
N GLN A 569 9.09 25.44 -8.78
CA GLN A 569 9.11 24.82 -10.10
C GLN A 569 10.02 23.60 -10.15
N GLY A 570 9.73 22.65 -11.04
CA GLY A 570 10.56 21.47 -11.25
C GLY A 570 11.82 21.77 -12.06
N ASN A 571 12.73 20.77 -12.14
CA ASN A 571 13.96 20.82 -12.91
C ASN A 571 13.97 19.70 -13.97
N PRO A 572 13.83 20.03 -15.26
CA PRO A 572 13.80 19.05 -16.33
C PRO A 572 15.12 18.33 -16.58
N ASN A 573 16.23 18.83 -16.02
CA ASN A 573 17.56 18.21 -16.17
C ASN A 573 17.84 17.10 -15.15
N LEU A 574 16.85 16.71 -14.35
CA LEU A 574 17.01 15.62 -13.39
C LEU A 574 17.13 14.27 -14.11
N PHE A 575 18.02 13.44 -13.59
CA PHE A 575 18.21 12.05 -14.03
C PHE A 575 17.95 11.05 -12.89
N PRO A 576 17.73 9.76 -13.22
CA PRO A 576 17.41 8.74 -12.22
C PRO A 576 18.53 8.55 -11.18
N GLN A 577 18.14 8.40 -9.93
CA GLN A 577 19.02 8.06 -8.82
C GLN A 577 18.96 6.56 -8.50
N PHE A 578 20.05 5.99 -7.99
CA PHE A 578 20.15 4.58 -7.69
C PHE A 578 20.49 4.32 -6.23
N THR A 579 19.90 3.30 -5.64
CA THR A 579 20.18 2.88 -4.27
C THR A 579 20.62 1.43 -4.21
N ASN A 580 21.71 1.17 -3.52
CA ASN A 580 22.12 -0.15 -3.07
C ASN A 580 21.80 -0.27 -1.57
N SER A 581 21.09 -1.32 -1.20
CA SER A 581 20.59 -1.51 0.17
C SER A 581 20.94 -2.89 0.70
N VAL A 582 21.44 -2.93 1.94
CA VAL A 582 21.68 -4.15 2.71
C VAL A 582 20.96 -4.03 4.04
N GLU A 583 20.21 -5.05 4.43
CA GLU A 583 19.47 -5.06 5.69
C GLU A 583 19.55 -6.44 6.36
N LEU A 584 19.89 -6.46 7.65
CA LEU A 584 19.92 -7.64 8.51
C LEU A 584 18.84 -7.48 9.60
N ASN A 585 17.85 -8.36 9.59
CA ASN A 585 16.80 -8.41 10.59
C ASN A 585 16.97 -9.62 11.51
N TYR A 586 16.78 -9.43 12.81
CA TYR A 586 16.64 -10.50 13.80
C TYR A 586 15.30 -10.37 14.49
N THR A 587 14.47 -11.41 14.39
CA THR A 587 13.18 -11.48 15.08
C THR A 587 13.20 -12.57 16.16
N ARG A 588 12.82 -12.18 17.37
CA ARG A 588 12.66 -13.09 18.51
C ARG A 588 11.22 -13.11 18.99
N LYS A 589 10.61 -14.29 18.96
CA LYS A 589 9.31 -14.54 19.61
C LYS A 589 9.54 -14.90 21.07
N THR A 590 8.82 -14.24 21.97
CA THR A 590 8.87 -14.46 23.42
C THR A 590 7.50 -14.92 23.92
N LYS A 591 7.38 -15.22 25.21
CA LYS A 591 6.08 -15.55 25.83
C LYS A 591 5.10 -14.37 25.82
N ILE A 592 5.63 -13.15 25.85
CA ILE A 592 4.85 -11.90 25.88
C ILE A 592 4.78 -11.21 24.52
N GLY A 593 5.19 -11.84 23.41
CA GLY A 593 5.10 -11.24 22.08
C GLY A 593 6.33 -11.44 21.21
N SER A 594 6.58 -10.50 20.30
CA SER A 594 7.71 -10.54 19.38
C SER A 594 8.50 -9.23 19.39
N LEU A 595 9.81 -9.35 19.25
CA LEU A 595 10.75 -8.25 19.10
C LEU A 595 11.55 -8.46 17.81
N THR A 596 11.65 -7.41 16.98
CA THR A 596 12.48 -7.40 15.77
C THR A 596 13.49 -6.27 15.88
N THR A 597 14.75 -6.59 15.60
CA THR A 597 15.83 -5.63 15.44
C THR A 597 16.33 -5.66 14.02
N ALA A 598 16.66 -4.51 13.45
CA ALA A 598 17.15 -4.35 12.10
C ALA A 598 18.40 -3.49 12.08
N PHE A 599 19.42 -3.92 11.34
CA PHE A 599 20.56 -3.10 10.93
C PHE A 599 20.45 -2.88 9.44
N PHE A 600 20.61 -1.66 8.98
CA PHE A 600 20.58 -1.33 7.57
C PHE A 600 21.72 -0.41 7.16
N TYR A 601 22.13 -0.60 5.91
CA TYR A 601 23.03 0.30 5.20
C TYR A 601 22.46 0.61 3.83
N ARG A 602 22.51 1.87 3.43
CA ARG A 602 22.10 2.35 2.10
C ARG A 602 23.16 3.27 1.54
N ASN A 603 23.48 3.08 0.28
CA ASN A 603 24.25 4.01 -0.53
C ASN A 603 23.35 4.49 -1.67
N ILE A 604 23.19 5.79 -1.78
CA ILE A 604 22.34 6.45 -2.77
C ILE A 604 23.26 7.31 -3.63
N ASN A 605 23.23 7.05 -4.94
CA ASN A 605 23.98 7.81 -5.92
C ASN A 605 23.01 8.77 -6.63
N ASP A 606 23.45 10.01 -6.82
CA ASP A 606 22.72 11.04 -7.53
C ASP A 606 21.34 11.35 -6.91
N GLU A 607 21.28 11.47 -5.56
CA GLU A 607 20.04 11.69 -4.83
C GLU A 607 19.28 12.92 -5.34
N ILE A 608 18.02 12.73 -5.78
CA ILE A 608 17.13 13.84 -6.13
C ILE A 608 16.65 14.50 -4.85
N THR A 609 17.05 15.73 -4.62
CA THR A 609 16.75 16.48 -3.39
C THR A 609 16.11 17.81 -3.72
N ARG A 610 15.14 18.22 -2.90
CA ARG A 610 14.57 19.57 -2.97
C ARG A 610 15.60 20.58 -2.51
N THR A 611 15.79 21.63 -3.31
CA THR A 611 16.77 22.69 -3.09
C THR A 611 16.11 24.06 -3.12
N VAL A 612 16.78 25.03 -2.49
CA VAL A 612 16.40 26.44 -2.52
C VAL A 612 17.57 27.20 -3.12
N ILE A 613 17.31 27.88 -4.22
CA ILE A 613 18.31 28.72 -4.91
C ILE A 613 17.80 30.15 -5.02
N VAL A 614 18.71 31.11 -5.08
CA VAL A 614 18.33 32.51 -5.38
C VAL A 614 17.85 32.58 -6.82
N SER A 615 16.75 33.28 -7.07
CA SER A 615 16.26 33.46 -8.42
C SER A 615 17.27 34.22 -9.28
N PRO A 616 17.64 33.70 -10.46
CA PRO A 616 18.58 34.39 -11.35
C PRO A 616 18.01 35.68 -11.97
N THR A 617 16.69 35.84 -11.96
CA THR A 617 15.98 37.00 -12.56
C THR A 617 15.55 38.03 -11.52
N ASP A 618 15.42 37.64 -10.26
CA ASP A 618 14.97 38.49 -9.17
C ASP A 618 15.73 38.11 -7.87
N PRO A 619 16.79 38.81 -7.50
CA PRO A 619 17.59 38.49 -6.32
C PRO A 619 16.83 38.54 -5.00
N GLU A 620 15.65 39.17 -4.93
CA GLU A 620 14.80 39.24 -3.76
C GLU A 620 14.05 37.91 -3.55
N LYS A 621 13.94 37.09 -4.60
CA LYS A 621 13.20 35.82 -4.57
C LYS A 621 14.13 34.61 -4.47
N VAL A 622 13.57 33.54 -3.92
CA VAL A 622 14.15 32.21 -4.00
C VAL A 622 13.25 31.27 -4.82
N ILE A 623 13.88 30.30 -5.45
CA ILE A 623 13.20 29.24 -6.19
C ILE A 623 13.35 27.94 -5.42
N LEU A 624 12.24 27.32 -5.08
CA LEU A 624 12.17 25.94 -4.62
C LEU A 624 12.19 25.03 -5.84
N SER A 625 13.22 24.21 -5.98
CA SER A 625 13.40 23.30 -7.12
C SER A 625 13.99 21.97 -6.66
N TYR A 626 14.50 21.20 -7.59
CA TYR A 626 15.12 19.90 -7.33
C TYR A 626 16.47 19.81 -8.06
N GLU A 627 17.43 19.14 -7.43
CA GLU A 627 18.75 18.85 -8.01
C GLU A 627 19.19 17.44 -7.68
N ASN A 628 19.99 16.81 -8.57
CA ASN A 628 20.69 15.59 -8.25
C ASN A 628 21.94 15.92 -7.41
N LEU A 629 22.01 15.40 -6.22
CA LEU A 629 23.19 15.51 -5.34
C LEU A 629 24.16 14.35 -5.64
N ASN A 630 25.44 14.49 -5.22
CA ASN A 630 26.42 13.47 -5.51
C ASN A 630 26.07 12.12 -4.85
N ASP A 631 26.48 11.93 -3.59
CA ASP A 631 26.27 10.66 -2.89
C ASP A 631 25.67 10.88 -1.50
N ASN A 632 24.83 9.95 -1.10
CA ASN A 632 24.28 9.89 0.24
C ASN A 632 24.46 8.49 0.81
N ASN A 633 24.96 8.41 2.02
CA ASN A 633 25.09 7.16 2.77
C ASN A 633 24.26 7.26 4.05
N ALA A 634 23.49 6.21 4.32
CA ALA A 634 22.75 6.10 5.56
C ALA A 634 22.94 4.70 6.17
N PHE A 635 23.23 4.64 7.45
CA PHE A 635 23.28 3.40 8.21
C PHE A 635 22.54 3.58 9.54
N GLY A 636 21.93 2.52 10.01
CA GLY A 636 21.16 2.62 11.24
C GLY A 636 20.74 1.32 11.85
N PHE A 637 20.14 1.47 13.01
CA PHE A 637 19.56 0.41 13.82
C PHE A 637 18.10 0.74 14.11
N GLU A 638 17.24 -0.26 13.97
CA GLU A 638 15.82 -0.16 14.31
C GLU A 638 15.44 -1.29 15.26
N ILE A 639 14.62 -1.00 16.25
CA ILE A 639 13.96 -1.97 17.11
C ILE A 639 12.46 -1.77 17.05
N SER A 640 11.69 -2.85 16.88
CA SER A 640 10.24 -2.80 16.94
C SER A 640 9.67 -4.05 17.58
N GLY A 641 8.60 -3.90 18.37
CA GLY A 641 8.01 -5.02 19.09
C GLY A 641 6.54 -4.84 19.39
N ASN A 642 5.85 -5.99 19.45
CA ASN A 642 4.48 -6.10 19.94
C ASN A 642 4.55 -6.96 21.21
N LEU A 643 4.16 -6.39 22.35
CA LEU A 643 4.31 -6.99 23.66
C LEU A 643 2.94 -7.07 24.34
N ASP A 644 2.53 -8.29 24.73
CA ASP A 644 1.32 -8.56 25.52
C ASP A 644 1.76 -8.83 26.96
N PHE A 645 1.83 -7.79 27.80
CA PHE A 645 2.28 -7.92 29.19
C PHE A 645 1.29 -8.70 30.03
N THR A 646 0.00 -8.47 29.76
CA THR A 646 -1.13 -9.15 30.40
C THR A 646 -2.25 -9.37 29.39
N LYS A 647 -3.34 -10.05 29.81
CA LYS A 647 -4.56 -10.16 28.99
C LYS A 647 -5.28 -8.84 28.73
N TRP A 648 -5.02 -7.82 29.55
CA TRP A 648 -5.68 -6.52 29.50
C TRP A 648 -4.73 -5.38 29.08
N TRP A 649 -3.40 -5.61 29.02
CA TRP A 649 -2.41 -4.61 28.64
C TRP A 649 -1.45 -5.15 27.61
N SER A 650 -1.38 -4.49 26.45
CA SER A 650 -0.41 -4.71 25.39
C SER A 650 0.25 -3.40 24.97
N ALA A 651 1.47 -3.48 24.46
CA ALA A 651 2.17 -2.32 23.92
C ALA A 651 2.82 -2.63 22.57
N ASN A 652 2.86 -1.62 21.72
CA ASN A 652 3.67 -1.57 20.51
C ASN A 652 4.78 -0.55 20.74
N VAL A 653 6.01 -0.96 20.54
CA VAL A 653 7.19 -0.12 20.73
C VAL A 653 7.98 -0.12 19.44
N SER A 654 8.46 1.05 19.03
CA SER A 654 9.48 1.14 18.00
C SER A 654 10.41 2.31 18.28
N ALA A 655 11.69 2.12 17.97
CA ALA A 655 12.70 3.15 18.00
C ALA A 655 13.69 2.90 16.87
N ASP A 656 14.19 3.95 16.25
CA ASP A 656 15.26 3.90 15.26
C ASP A 656 16.30 4.99 15.53
N VAL A 657 17.54 4.61 15.30
CA VAL A 657 18.68 5.53 15.28
C VAL A 657 19.38 5.33 13.96
N TYR A 658 19.58 6.37 13.21
CA TYR A 658 20.38 6.29 12.00
C TYR A 658 21.23 7.54 11.79
N ASN A 659 22.36 7.34 11.15
CA ASN A 659 23.24 8.41 10.69
C ASN A 659 23.04 8.57 9.19
N LYS A 660 22.92 9.80 8.75
CA LYS A 660 22.85 10.20 7.33
C LYS A 660 23.99 11.17 7.02
N LYS A 661 24.76 10.84 5.99
CA LYS A 661 25.76 11.72 5.38
C LYS A 661 25.34 12.03 3.97
N ALA A 662 25.16 13.31 3.68
CA ALA A 662 24.82 13.78 2.35
C ALA A 662 25.77 14.90 1.94
N LYS A 663 26.14 14.96 0.67
CA LYS A 663 26.99 15.99 0.10
C LYS A 663 26.57 16.31 -1.33
N GLY A 664 26.73 17.55 -1.72
CA GLY A 664 26.37 18.00 -3.07
C GLY A 664 26.62 19.47 -3.27
N VAL A 665 26.49 19.92 -4.51
CA VAL A 665 26.55 21.33 -4.89
C VAL A 665 25.13 21.86 -5.04
N VAL A 666 24.82 22.94 -4.36
CA VAL A 666 23.49 23.58 -4.44
C VAL A 666 23.71 25.07 -4.68
N GLY A 667 23.16 25.59 -5.77
CA GLY A 667 23.31 27.00 -6.13
C GLY A 667 24.78 27.46 -6.28
N GLY A 668 25.67 26.51 -6.63
CA GLY A 668 27.12 26.77 -6.75
C GLY A 668 27.95 26.54 -5.47
N ASP A 669 27.30 26.35 -4.31
CA ASP A 669 27.94 26.07 -3.04
C ASP A 669 28.11 24.58 -2.80
N TYR A 670 29.30 24.08 -2.46
CA TYR A 670 29.49 22.71 -1.97
C TYR A 670 29.04 22.62 -0.52
N LEU A 671 28.11 21.74 -0.24
CA LEU A 671 27.54 21.50 1.07
C LEU A 671 27.76 20.05 1.49
N GLU A 672 28.05 19.82 2.76
CA GLU A 672 28.16 18.49 3.37
C GLU A 672 27.45 18.49 4.71
N VAL A 673 26.67 17.45 4.98
CA VAL A 673 25.97 17.26 6.25
C VAL A 673 26.19 15.86 6.79
N ASP A 674 26.32 15.77 8.11
CA ASP A 674 26.42 14.52 8.87
C ASP A 674 25.50 14.64 10.08
N VAL A 675 24.42 13.87 10.11
CA VAL A 675 23.44 13.93 11.20
C VAL A 675 23.06 12.54 11.69
N THR A 676 23.00 12.43 13.02
CA THR A 676 22.39 11.26 13.67
C THR A 676 21.01 11.62 14.16
N GLN A 677 20.02 10.88 13.70
CA GLN A 677 18.61 11.05 14.03
C GLN A 677 18.13 9.92 14.93
N PHE A 678 17.30 10.26 15.92
CA PHE A 678 16.61 9.33 16.81
C PHE A 678 15.12 9.56 16.73
N ASN A 679 14.36 8.50 16.45
CA ASN A 679 12.90 8.52 16.44
C ASN A 679 12.38 7.40 17.34
N THR A 680 11.24 7.65 18.01
CA THR A 680 10.56 6.62 18.79
C THR A 680 9.06 6.79 18.78
N ARG A 681 8.36 5.66 18.85
CA ARG A 681 6.92 5.57 19.06
C ARG A 681 6.62 4.50 20.10
N PHE A 682 5.75 4.84 21.02
CA PHE A 682 5.27 3.95 22.07
C PHE A 682 3.74 4.03 22.13
N SER A 683 3.06 2.91 21.95
CA SER A 683 1.60 2.84 21.97
C SER A 683 1.13 1.76 22.92
N ASN A 684 0.40 2.12 23.95
CA ASN A 684 -0.22 1.23 24.92
C ASN A 684 -1.68 1.02 24.59
N THR A 685 -2.15 -0.21 24.69
CA THR A 685 -3.54 -0.59 24.58
C THR A 685 -3.97 -1.28 25.87
N PHE A 686 -5.02 -0.76 26.51
CA PHE A 686 -5.63 -1.32 27.72
C PHE A 686 -7.02 -1.82 27.38
N LYS A 687 -7.38 -3.02 27.87
CA LYS A 687 -8.69 -3.67 27.72
C LYS A 687 -9.29 -3.94 29.09
N PRO A 688 -9.81 -2.91 29.79
CA PRO A 688 -10.37 -3.08 31.14
C PRO A 688 -11.54 -4.06 31.15
N THR A 689 -12.29 -4.13 30.06
CA THR A 689 -13.38 -5.07 29.83
C THR A 689 -13.35 -5.65 28.42
N LYS A 690 -14.15 -6.68 28.14
CA LYS A 690 -14.34 -7.20 26.77
C LYS A 690 -14.91 -6.18 25.78
N LYS A 691 -15.57 -5.12 26.28
CA LYS A 691 -16.23 -4.10 25.44
C LYS A 691 -15.45 -2.80 25.36
N LEU A 692 -14.65 -2.45 26.37
CA LEU A 692 -13.91 -1.20 26.44
C LEU A 692 -12.44 -1.42 26.11
N ARG A 693 -11.93 -0.63 25.19
CA ARG A 693 -10.52 -0.53 24.84
C ARG A 693 -10.09 0.93 24.97
N LEU A 694 -8.94 1.16 25.60
CA LEU A 694 -8.30 2.45 25.73
C LEU A 694 -6.92 2.38 25.07
N GLN A 695 -6.46 3.46 24.49
CA GLN A 695 -5.14 3.56 23.86
C GLN A 695 -4.47 4.87 24.26
N LEU A 696 -3.19 4.80 24.56
CA LEU A 696 -2.30 5.94 24.79
C LEU A 696 -1.07 5.76 23.91
N SER A 697 -0.78 6.74 23.08
CA SER A 697 0.38 6.71 22.17
C SER A 697 1.22 7.96 22.33
N SER A 698 2.53 7.81 22.30
CA SER A 698 3.49 8.90 22.21
C SER A 698 4.38 8.72 21.00
N MET A 699 4.78 9.82 20.40
CA MET A 699 5.71 9.89 19.27
C MET A 699 6.74 10.99 19.53
N TYR A 700 7.99 10.70 19.25
CA TYR A 700 9.08 11.67 19.21
C TYR A 700 9.87 11.49 17.92
N ARG A 701 10.13 12.59 17.24
CA ARG A 701 11.05 12.68 16.08
C ARG A 701 12.19 13.62 16.41
N GLY A 702 13.40 13.15 16.27
CA GLY A 702 14.60 13.93 16.47
C GLY A 702 14.83 14.96 15.36
N LYS A 703 15.93 15.71 15.51
CA LYS A 703 16.40 16.62 14.48
C LYS A 703 16.68 15.88 13.19
N ASP A 704 16.38 16.54 12.05
CA ASP A 704 16.68 16.02 10.73
C ASP A 704 17.37 17.11 9.92
N LEU A 705 18.48 16.78 9.27
CA LEU A 705 19.28 17.75 8.55
C LEU A 705 19.29 17.40 7.05
N GLY A 706 18.68 18.28 6.25
CA GLY A 706 18.94 18.38 4.84
C GLY A 706 20.18 19.24 4.58
N LEU A 707 20.61 19.36 3.33
CA LEU A 707 21.80 20.17 2.99
C LEU A 707 21.67 21.63 3.39
N GLN A 708 20.47 22.19 3.27
CA GLN A 708 20.21 23.61 3.51
C GLN A 708 19.43 23.91 4.79
N PHE A 709 18.69 22.91 5.34
CA PHE A 709 17.75 23.13 6.45
C PHE A 709 17.91 22.09 7.54
N LEU A 710 17.99 22.55 8.79
CA LEU A 710 17.89 21.74 10.00
C LEU A 710 16.46 21.78 10.53
N ARG A 711 15.72 20.69 10.41
CA ARG A 711 14.40 20.54 11.04
C ARG A 711 14.55 20.28 12.54
N GLN A 712 13.78 21.01 13.35
CA GLN A 712 13.75 20.84 14.79
C GLN A 712 12.98 19.58 15.21
N PRO A 713 13.24 19.04 16.43
CA PRO A 713 12.50 17.90 16.97
C PRO A 713 11.01 18.21 17.14
N MET A 714 10.18 17.16 17.00
CA MET A 714 8.75 17.26 17.30
C MET A 714 8.26 16.05 18.08
N TRP A 715 7.24 16.23 18.90
CA TRP A 715 6.65 15.15 19.68
C TRP A 715 5.16 15.38 19.93
N LYS A 716 4.43 14.30 20.23
CA LYS A 716 3.03 14.39 20.63
C LYS A 716 2.60 13.20 21.48
N ILE A 717 1.48 13.38 22.17
CA ILE A 717 0.73 12.33 22.85
C ILE A 717 -0.71 12.32 22.34
N ASP A 718 -1.19 11.14 21.95
CA ASP A 718 -2.55 10.89 21.49
C ASP A 718 -3.26 9.92 22.42
N MET A 719 -4.56 10.09 22.62
CA MET A 719 -5.43 9.23 23.41
C MET A 719 -6.61 8.73 22.58
N GLY A 720 -7.03 7.49 22.82
CA GLY A 720 -8.18 6.89 22.15
C GLY A 720 -9.00 5.99 23.08
N ALA A 721 -10.29 5.91 22.82
CA ALA A 721 -11.18 4.98 23.47
C ALA A 721 -12.15 4.35 22.46
N SER A 722 -12.49 3.08 22.63
CA SER A 722 -13.58 2.47 21.89
C SER A 722 -14.45 1.61 22.78
N TYR A 723 -15.75 1.64 22.51
CA TYR A 723 -16.74 0.86 23.22
C TYR A 723 -17.60 0.05 22.23
N THR A 724 -17.60 -1.27 22.42
CA THR A 724 -18.35 -2.20 21.57
C THR A 724 -19.80 -2.31 22.04
N ILE A 725 -20.74 -2.08 21.16
CA ILE A 725 -22.19 -2.11 21.37
C ILE A 725 -22.86 -3.10 20.41
N LEU A 726 -24.20 -3.18 20.44
CA LEU A 726 -25.02 -3.98 19.52
C LEU A 726 -24.53 -5.46 19.41
N LYS A 727 -24.25 -6.09 20.56
CA LYS A 727 -23.75 -7.48 20.64
C LYS A 727 -22.50 -7.75 19.78
N GLY A 728 -21.63 -6.73 19.59
CA GLY A 728 -20.39 -6.83 18.80
C GLY A 728 -20.50 -6.30 17.37
N SER A 729 -21.67 -5.96 16.86
CA SER A 729 -21.86 -5.42 15.53
C SER A 729 -21.58 -3.92 15.44
N GLY A 730 -21.70 -3.19 16.53
CA GLY A 730 -21.47 -1.75 16.60
C GLY A 730 -20.24 -1.40 17.45
N THR A 731 -19.57 -0.30 17.12
CA THR A 731 -18.46 0.25 17.90
C THR A 731 -18.52 1.77 17.86
N ILE A 732 -18.48 2.40 19.02
CA ILE A 732 -18.27 3.84 19.16
C ILE A 732 -16.78 4.05 19.44
N THR A 733 -16.15 5.00 18.77
CA THR A 733 -14.74 5.32 18.93
C THR A 733 -14.60 6.82 19.19
N SER A 734 -13.79 7.18 20.17
CA SER A 734 -13.36 8.56 20.41
C SER A 734 -11.83 8.63 20.36
N ARG A 735 -11.29 9.77 19.92
CA ARG A 735 -9.86 10.04 19.82
C ARG A 735 -9.57 11.49 20.19
N PHE A 736 -8.46 11.69 20.85
CA PHE A 736 -7.88 12.99 21.15
C PHE A 736 -6.45 13.00 20.64
N ASN A 737 -6.19 13.79 19.61
CA ASN A 737 -4.87 13.93 19.03
C ASN A 737 -4.13 15.10 19.66
N ASP A 738 -2.79 14.96 19.73
CA ASP A 738 -1.87 16.00 20.17
C ASP A 738 -2.38 16.74 21.42
N VAL A 739 -2.63 15.95 22.47
CA VAL A 739 -3.26 16.41 23.72
C VAL A 739 -2.59 17.68 24.28
N PHE A 740 -1.28 17.83 24.07
CA PHE A 740 -0.50 18.94 24.58
C PHE A 740 -0.24 20.06 23.56
N ASN A 741 -0.79 19.94 22.33
CA ASN A 741 -0.59 20.89 21.22
C ASN A 741 0.88 21.20 20.95
N THR A 742 1.68 20.15 20.79
CA THR A 742 3.14 20.23 20.63
C THR A 742 3.62 20.01 19.20
N MET A 743 2.72 19.65 18.27
CA MET A 743 3.08 19.41 16.89
C MET A 743 3.21 20.72 16.11
N ASN A 744 4.45 21.02 15.74
CA ASN A 744 4.77 22.09 14.81
C ASN A 744 5.93 21.64 13.91
N PHE A 745 6.11 22.29 12.78
CA PHE A 745 7.26 22.13 11.91
C PHE A 745 8.14 23.38 12.03
N ALA A 746 9.25 23.26 12.74
CA ALA A 746 10.21 24.33 12.88
C ALA A 746 11.55 23.95 12.21
N PHE A 747 12.18 24.93 11.56
CA PHE A 747 13.43 24.71 10.86
C PHE A 747 14.36 25.93 10.97
N ASN A 748 15.67 25.65 10.82
CA ASN A 748 16.70 26.66 10.63
C ASN A 748 17.38 26.39 9.30
N GLY A 749 17.41 27.37 8.41
CA GLY A 749 18.11 27.36 7.14
C GLY A 749 19.42 28.13 7.23
N SER A 750 20.47 27.65 6.53
CA SER A 750 21.77 28.30 6.45
C SER A 750 22.09 28.84 5.07
N LYS A 751 21.47 28.31 4.05
CA LYS A 751 21.70 28.63 2.63
C LYS A 751 20.36 28.58 1.85
N PRO A 752 20.21 29.40 0.79
CA PRO A 752 21.11 30.44 0.32
C PRO A 752 21.12 31.67 1.24
N ARG A 753 20.17 31.76 2.17
CA ARG A 753 20.02 32.83 3.17
C ARG A 753 19.83 32.21 4.55
N LEU A 754 20.26 32.96 5.59
CA LEU A 754 19.91 32.58 6.96
C LEU A 754 18.40 32.73 7.13
N ALA A 755 17.73 31.64 7.49
CA ALA A 755 16.31 31.64 7.69
C ALA A 755 15.92 30.76 8.87
N ASN A 756 14.90 31.17 9.61
CA ASN A 756 14.22 30.29 10.57
C ASN A 756 12.72 30.41 10.36
N GLY A 757 12.02 29.31 10.54
CA GLY A 757 10.59 29.30 10.32
C GLY A 757 9.90 28.27 11.18
N GLN A 758 8.61 28.52 11.38
CA GLN A 758 7.72 27.61 12.06
C GLN A 758 6.35 27.60 11.37
N PHE A 759 5.84 26.41 11.15
CA PHE A 759 4.51 26.19 10.58
C PHE A 759 3.70 25.34 11.55
N ASN A 760 2.46 25.73 11.77
CA ASN A 760 1.51 25.08 12.63
C ASN A 760 0.27 24.71 11.80
N TRP A 761 -0.23 23.52 12.02
CA TRP A 761 -1.50 23.06 11.48
C TRP A 761 -2.42 22.65 12.63
N GLU A 762 -3.64 22.35 12.32
CA GLU A 762 -4.65 21.94 13.29
C GLU A 762 -4.40 20.50 13.77
N SER A 763 -3.41 20.32 14.64
CA SER A 763 -2.98 19.00 15.17
C SER A 763 -3.81 18.56 16.38
N GLN A 764 -4.23 19.52 17.23
CA GLN A 764 -5.05 19.23 18.41
C GLN A 764 -6.51 19.08 18.02
N THR A 765 -6.99 17.83 17.94
CA THR A 765 -8.34 17.50 17.48
C THR A 765 -9.01 16.43 18.32
N ALA A 766 -10.33 16.53 18.47
CA ALA A 766 -11.19 15.51 19.06
C ALA A 766 -12.06 14.85 17.99
N TYR A 767 -12.13 13.53 18.00
CA TYR A 767 -12.94 12.73 17.08
C TYR A 767 -13.95 11.88 17.82
N ILE A 768 -15.15 11.76 17.26
CA ILE A 768 -16.15 10.77 17.63
C ILE A 768 -16.71 10.11 16.37
N GLY A 769 -16.81 8.78 16.40
CA GLY A 769 -17.32 8.03 15.25
C GLY A 769 -18.03 6.75 15.66
N PHE A 770 -18.84 6.27 14.74
CA PHE A 770 -19.62 5.06 14.86
C PHE A 770 -19.34 4.13 13.70
N ASN A 771 -19.07 2.87 14.00
CA ASN A 771 -18.93 1.78 13.04
C ASN A 771 -20.02 0.76 13.26
N TYR A 772 -20.72 0.35 12.21
CA TYR A 772 -21.71 -0.74 12.22
C TYR A 772 -21.38 -1.77 11.15
N ARG A 773 -21.32 -3.04 11.55
CA ARG A 773 -21.09 -4.19 10.67
C ARG A 773 -22.37 -5.01 10.59
N PHE A 774 -22.76 -5.35 9.35
CA PHE A 774 -23.96 -6.14 9.08
C PHE A 774 -23.65 -7.31 8.14
N GLY A 775 -24.58 -8.29 8.10
CA GLY A 775 -24.51 -9.46 7.23
C GLY A 775 -24.35 -10.76 7.98
N THR A 776 -24.76 -11.84 7.33
CA THR A 776 -24.82 -13.21 7.87
C THR A 776 -23.70 -14.11 7.34
N GLY A 777 -22.72 -13.55 6.68
CA GLY A 777 -21.70 -14.27 5.92
C GLY A 777 -20.85 -15.23 6.73
N LYS A 778 -20.91 -16.51 6.40
CA LYS A 778 -20.05 -17.59 6.92
C LYS A 778 -18.71 -17.58 6.17
N ASN A 779 -17.62 -17.82 6.92
CA ASN A 779 -16.27 -17.68 6.42
C ASN A 779 -15.90 -18.70 5.32
N LYS A 780 -15.60 -18.22 4.12
CA LYS A 780 -14.57 -18.80 3.25
C LYS A 780 -13.94 -17.69 2.44
N ALA A 781 -12.81 -17.15 2.94
CA ALA A 781 -12.00 -16.21 2.19
C ALA A 781 -11.38 -16.93 1.00
N LEU A 782 -11.70 -16.53 -0.22
CA LEU A 782 -10.88 -16.83 -1.38
C LEU A 782 -9.76 -15.80 -1.46
N ASN A 783 -8.52 -16.32 -1.55
CA ASN A 783 -7.34 -15.49 -1.72
C ASN A 783 -7.37 -14.83 -3.10
N ARG A 784 -7.69 -13.53 -3.14
CA ARG A 784 -7.45 -12.69 -4.31
C ARG A 784 -5.99 -12.32 -4.37
N LYS A 785 -5.49 -12.08 -5.58
CA LYS A 785 -4.16 -11.53 -5.77
C LYS A 785 -4.08 -10.15 -5.10
N GLN A 786 -3.34 -10.11 -4.05
CA GLN A 786 -2.41 -9.05 -3.78
C GLN A 786 -1.09 -9.61 -4.29
N ARG A 787 -0.34 -8.86 -5.10
CA ARG A 787 1.00 -9.24 -5.59
C ARG A 787 1.86 -9.94 -4.52
N ASP A 788 1.47 -9.74 -3.28
CA ASP A 788 2.19 -10.04 -2.05
C ASP A 788 1.81 -11.36 -1.36
N LYS A 789 0.66 -11.98 -1.70
CA LYS A 789 0.23 -13.21 -1.00
C LYS A 789 0.87 -14.49 -1.53
N ASN A 790 1.45 -14.46 -2.71
CA ASN A 790 2.10 -15.64 -3.28
C ASN A 790 3.44 -15.99 -2.60
N GLU A 791 4.06 -15.02 -1.89
CA GLU A 791 5.33 -15.24 -1.20
C GLU A 791 5.16 -15.87 0.20
N THR A 792 3.98 -15.72 0.82
CA THR A 792 3.74 -16.20 2.19
C THR A 792 3.19 -17.62 2.31
N GLN A 793 2.75 -18.23 1.21
CA GLN A 793 2.24 -19.62 1.26
C GLN A 793 3.33 -20.71 1.31
N GLY A 794 4.60 -20.35 1.25
CA GLY A 794 5.72 -21.29 1.36
C GLY A 794 6.19 -21.60 2.78
N SER A 795 5.69 -20.92 3.83
CA SER A 795 6.23 -21.07 5.20
C SER A 795 5.22 -21.38 6.30
N SER A 796 3.95 -21.63 5.96
CA SER A 796 2.96 -22.03 6.97
C SER A 796 2.50 -23.47 6.78
N GLY A 797 3.43 -24.36 6.84
CA GLY A 797 3.17 -25.78 7.03
C GLY A 797 4.05 -26.27 8.14
N PHE A 798 3.65 -26.00 9.37
CA PHE A 798 3.72 -26.81 10.61
C PHE A 798 3.29 -25.97 11.79
#